data_41d7c98474c2176eefa25b43a499a58c
#
_entry.id   41d7c98474c2176eefa25b43a499a58c
#
_cell.length_a   1.000
_cell.length_b   1.000
_cell.length_c   1.000
_cell.angle_alpha   90.00
_cell.angle_beta   90.00
_cell.angle_gamma   90.00
#
_symmetry.space_group_name_H-M   'P 1'
#
loop_
_entity.id
_entity.type
_entity.pdbx_description
1 polymer ?
#
loop_
_entity_poly.entity_id
_entity_poly.type
_entity_poly.pdbx_seq_one_letter_code
_entity_poly.pdbx_strand_id
1 'polypeptide(L)'
;PVAHSFPTRRSSDLFLERMWDFVGETGGAILDQLKAIGCSCDWERTRFTLDPGLSQAVREVFVHLYEKGLIYRGEYIINWCPRCHTALSNEEAEGEEVEGRLYHLRYPLVPELGQRAQEAQDAGAEALGRLPDGTWYLTVSTTRPETMLGDTAVAVNPSDERYAPLVGGEVDLPLTGRRIPIVADDFVDREFGTGMVKVTPAHDPNDFEIAQRTGIELLDVMTPEGRMGENAPEAFVGMDRFEARKDVVKGLQEAGLYAGEDPHSHAVPRCYRCDTVVEPRLSEQWFVRMKPLAEPALQASRDGTVAFVPARWQKVYEHWMENIRDWCISRQLWWGHRIPVWYCQSCGETIVAREDPTACSQCGSQDLRQDPDVLDTWFSSWLWPFSVFGWPEETEDLEVFYPGHVLSTAPEILFFWVARMIMAGYEFMGEAPFQTVYLHATVRDTQGRKMSKSLGNGIDPLEVVDRFGADALRYTVISAAAVGTDIYLDPEDLEASFAPGRNFANKVWNAGRFTLMSVGEDPIRTLEEVKGDLELADRWILSRLSRTAESMTRELERFRLHDVAETAYQFFWSELADWYLELVKPRLRGEEGAASREAARTTLITALEGILRLLHPLIPFVTEELWQKLPWIRADAPRPETLMEAPWPQGESALEDDAAEEQMASLQELITQIRRLKKEYGVPEATRVDVHLDGAPGAFQETLATQEEAIQLLARVSQVRPDGGGTGDAGAHGVLTNGTELFLPLEGVIDLEAEKKRLQEEIRRLEGQLRGSEKKLENEDFLQKAPQEIVEREREKAASFREQREKLEEKVNALEGV
;
A
#
# COMPACT_ATOMS: atom_id res chain seq x y z
N PRO A 1 -41.98 -4.40 15.82
CA PRO A 1 -41.23 -3.79 16.88
C PRO A 1 -40.15 -4.78 17.26
N VAL A 2 -38.90 -4.42 16.96
CA VAL A 2 -37.77 -5.09 17.61
C VAL A 2 -37.87 -4.60 19.05
N ALA A 3 -38.55 -5.38 19.85
CA ALA A 3 -38.49 -5.22 21.27
C ALA A 3 -37.01 -5.25 21.63
N HIS A 4 -36.54 -4.28 22.39
CA HIS A 4 -35.29 -4.41 23.15
C HIS A 4 -35.46 -5.48 24.23
N SER A 5 -35.84 -6.68 23.81
CA SER A 5 -35.61 -7.87 24.56
C SER A 5 -34.16 -8.21 24.29
N PHE A 6 -33.29 -8.01 25.27
CA PHE A 6 -32.01 -8.69 25.28
C PHE A 6 -32.23 -10.09 24.73
N PRO A 7 -31.44 -10.51 23.71
CA PRO A 7 -31.61 -11.84 23.17
C PRO A 7 -31.63 -12.83 24.35
N THR A 8 -32.58 -13.75 24.33
CA THR A 8 -32.61 -14.76 25.36
C THR A 8 -31.22 -15.38 25.40
N ARG A 9 -30.67 -15.65 26.60
CA ARG A 9 -29.35 -16.29 26.81
C ARG A 9 -29.10 -17.42 25.79
N ARG A 10 -30.14 -18.12 25.43
CA ARG A 10 -30.18 -19.19 24.45
C ARG A 10 -29.87 -18.77 23.01
N SER A 11 -30.21 -17.54 22.56
CA SER A 11 -29.92 -17.06 21.19
C SER A 11 -28.47 -16.64 21.04
N SER A 12 -27.87 -16.00 22.05
CA SER A 12 -26.45 -15.66 22.07
C SER A 12 -25.57 -16.89 22.17
N ASP A 13 -25.95 -17.87 23.00
CA ASP A 13 -25.20 -19.13 23.17
C ASP A 13 -25.14 -19.90 21.83
N LEU A 14 -26.29 -20.04 21.15
CA LEU A 14 -26.37 -20.69 19.82
C LEU A 14 -25.58 -19.95 18.74
N PHE A 15 -25.58 -18.64 18.81
CA PHE A 15 -24.75 -17.81 17.89
C PHE A 15 -23.26 -18.05 18.12
N LEU A 16 -22.82 -18.04 19.39
CA LEU A 16 -21.41 -18.28 19.73
C LEU A 16 -20.98 -19.70 19.34
N GLU A 17 -21.79 -20.72 19.59
CA GLU A 17 -21.54 -22.09 19.15
C GLU A 17 -21.33 -22.15 17.62
N ARG A 18 -22.24 -21.53 16.86
CA ARG A 18 -22.11 -21.47 15.39
C ARG A 18 -20.87 -20.69 14.91
N MET A 19 -20.49 -19.64 15.63
CA MET A 19 -19.27 -18.89 15.33
C MET A 19 -18.02 -19.73 15.57
N TRP A 20 -17.96 -20.52 16.66
CA TRP A 20 -16.85 -21.43 16.91
C TRP A 20 -16.77 -22.55 15.86
N ASP A 21 -17.91 -23.11 15.42
CA ASP A 21 -17.95 -24.05 14.30
C ASP A 21 -17.35 -23.42 13.03
N PHE A 22 -17.76 -22.20 12.69
CA PHE A 22 -17.26 -21.45 11.55
C PHE A 22 -15.75 -21.19 11.64
N VAL A 23 -15.24 -20.81 12.79
CA VAL A 23 -13.80 -20.63 13.03
C VAL A 23 -13.05 -21.95 12.82
N GLY A 24 -13.59 -23.09 13.32
CA GLY A 24 -13.00 -24.40 13.11
C GLY A 24 -12.97 -24.83 11.63
N GLU A 25 -14.04 -24.53 10.88
CA GLU A 25 -14.14 -24.85 9.45
C GLU A 25 -13.23 -23.96 8.56
N THR A 26 -13.11 -22.67 8.88
CA THR A 26 -12.43 -21.69 8.01
C THR A 26 -11.02 -21.37 8.44
N GLY A 27 -10.68 -21.51 9.73
CA GLY A 27 -9.35 -21.18 10.27
C GLY A 27 -8.23 -22.00 9.65
N GLY A 28 -8.46 -23.27 9.28
CA GLY A 28 -7.50 -24.11 8.58
C GLY A 28 -7.26 -23.67 7.14
N ALA A 29 -8.29 -23.20 6.45
CA ALA A 29 -8.20 -22.84 5.03
C ALA A 29 -7.21 -21.70 4.75
N ILE A 30 -7.14 -20.69 5.61
CA ILE A 30 -6.19 -19.58 5.44
C ILE A 30 -4.74 -20.02 5.61
N LEU A 31 -4.48 -20.96 6.53
CA LEU A 31 -3.14 -21.52 6.73
C LEU A 31 -2.70 -22.32 5.50
N ASP A 32 -3.60 -23.11 4.93
CA ASP A 32 -3.31 -23.85 3.70
C ASP A 32 -3.09 -22.94 2.50
N GLN A 33 -3.83 -21.84 2.38
CA GLN A 33 -3.61 -20.82 1.37
C GLN A 33 -2.24 -20.16 1.52
N LEU A 34 -1.84 -19.77 2.74
CA LEU A 34 -0.52 -19.21 3.01
C LEU A 34 0.62 -20.18 2.66
N LYS A 35 0.46 -21.48 2.96
CA LYS A 35 1.42 -22.53 2.56
C LYS A 35 1.48 -22.67 1.04
N ALA A 36 0.35 -22.66 0.36
CA ALA A 36 0.29 -22.80 -1.09
C ALA A 36 1.01 -21.66 -1.84
N ILE A 37 0.96 -20.44 -1.30
CA ILE A 37 1.72 -19.30 -1.86
C ILE A 37 3.17 -19.23 -1.37
N GLY A 38 3.62 -20.17 -0.53
CA GLY A 38 5.01 -20.27 -0.09
C GLY A 38 5.40 -19.32 1.05
N CYS A 39 4.49 -19.00 1.96
CA CYS A 39 4.84 -18.27 3.19
C CYS A 39 5.62 -19.19 4.14
N SER A 40 6.72 -18.68 4.70
CA SER A 40 7.58 -19.38 5.66
C SER A 40 7.31 -18.93 7.10
N CYS A 41 6.08 -19.15 7.57
CA CYS A 41 5.68 -18.80 8.92
C CYS A 41 6.06 -19.89 9.94
N ASP A 42 6.15 -19.52 11.21
CA ASP A 42 6.21 -20.48 12.31
C ASP A 42 4.82 -21.10 12.54
N TRP A 43 4.53 -22.20 11.87
CA TRP A 43 3.23 -22.87 11.88
C TRP A 43 2.89 -23.50 13.23
N GLU A 44 3.88 -23.87 14.03
CA GLU A 44 3.69 -24.48 15.36
C GLU A 44 3.22 -23.45 16.39
N ARG A 45 3.61 -22.17 16.21
CA ARG A 45 3.17 -21.07 17.06
C ARG A 45 1.96 -20.33 16.50
N THR A 46 1.08 -21.02 15.77
CA THR A 46 -0.21 -20.44 15.34
C THR A 46 -1.04 -20.04 16.55
N ARG A 47 -1.57 -18.81 16.59
CA ARG A 47 -2.42 -18.24 17.65
C ARG A 47 -3.65 -17.59 17.07
N PHE A 48 -4.70 -17.58 17.86
CA PHE A 48 -5.95 -16.88 17.57
C PHE A 48 -6.25 -15.89 18.70
N THR A 49 -6.74 -14.70 18.36
CA THR A 49 -6.96 -13.61 19.35
C THR A 49 -7.90 -13.98 20.49
N LEU A 50 -8.80 -14.96 20.30
CA LEU A 50 -9.71 -15.47 21.35
C LEU A 50 -9.20 -16.75 22.05
N ASP A 51 -7.95 -17.13 21.85
CA ASP A 51 -7.33 -18.21 22.62
C ASP A 51 -7.34 -17.89 24.13
N PRO A 52 -7.39 -18.90 25.01
CA PRO A 52 -7.48 -18.68 26.46
C PRO A 52 -6.36 -17.77 27.02
N GLY A 53 -5.10 -17.99 26.58
CA GLY A 53 -3.96 -17.17 27.03
C GLY A 53 -4.05 -15.70 26.58
N LEU A 54 -4.47 -15.48 25.32
CA LEU A 54 -4.68 -14.11 24.84
C LEU A 54 -5.88 -13.44 25.51
N SER A 55 -6.94 -14.19 25.81
CA SER A 55 -8.09 -13.70 26.57
C SER A 55 -7.70 -13.31 28.00
N GLN A 56 -6.78 -14.04 28.63
CA GLN A 56 -6.21 -13.69 29.94
C GLN A 56 -5.42 -12.37 29.85
N ALA A 57 -4.57 -12.22 28.83
CA ALA A 57 -3.83 -10.99 28.60
C ALA A 57 -4.75 -9.76 28.41
N VAL A 58 -5.83 -9.91 27.65
CA VAL A 58 -6.86 -8.85 27.48
C VAL A 58 -7.49 -8.44 28.80
N ARG A 59 -7.83 -9.42 29.65
CA ARG A 59 -8.37 -9.15 31.00
C ARG A 59 -7.35 -8.43 31.88
N GLU A 60 -6.11 -8.90 31.90
CA GLU A 60 -5.02 -8.26 32.64
C GLU A 60 -4.88 -6.79 32.26
N VAL A 61 -4.82 -6.51 30.96
CA VAL A 61 -4.70 -5.14 30.44
C VAL A 61 -5.88 -4.27 30.84
N PHE A 62 -7.11 -4.76 30.72
CA PHE A 62 -8.29 -3.99 31.11
C PHE A 62 -8.25 -3.61 32.59
N VAL A 63 -7.97 -4.59 33.47
CA VAL A 63 -7.93 -4.37 34.92
C VAL A 63 -6.78 -3.45 35.31
N HIS A 64 -5.58 -3.66 34.73
CA HIS A 64 -4.42 -2.81 34.97
C HIS A 64 -4.68 -1.34 34.60
N LEU A 65 -5.22 -1.10 33.43
CA LEU A 65 -5.52 0.27 32.98
C LEU A 65 -6.66 0.90 33.80
N TYR A 66 -7.63 0.10 34.26
CA TYR A 66 -8.69 0.57 35.14
C TYR A 66 -8.11 0.98 36.51
N GLU A 67 -7.27 0.14 37.12
CA GLU A 67 -6.59 0.42 38.38
C GLU A 67 -5.70 1.68 38.31
N LYS A 68 -5.12 1.96 37.14
CA LYS A 68 -4.36 3.21 36.85
C LYS A 68 -5.26 4.42 36.58
N GLY A 69 -6.60 4.24 36.51
CA GLY A 69 -7.53 5.31 36.16
C GLY A 69 -7.49 5.72 34.68
N LEU A 70 -6.88 4.89 33.81
CA LEU A 70 -6.83 5.12 32.37
C LEU A 70 -8.07 4.56 31.66
N ILE A 71 -8.73 3.52 32.20
CA ILE A 71 -10.04 3.09 31.71
C ILE A 71 -11.12 3.71 32.62
N TYR A 72 -12.15 4.25 31.97
CA TYR A 72 -13.29 4.85 32.63
C TYR A 72 -14.57 4.59 31.87
N ARG A 73 -15.71 4.66 32.55
CA ARG A 73 -17.04 4.66 31.94
C ARG A 73 -17.62 6.06 31.99
N GLY A 74 -18.17 6.51 30.89
CA GLY A 74 -18.74 7.86 30.83
C GLY A 74 -19.70 8.04 29.67
N GLU A 75 -20.57 9.03 29.80
CA GLU A 75 -21.44 9.45 28.73
C GLU A 75 -20.69 10.42 27.83
N TYR A 76 -20.56 10.06 26.58
CA TYR A 76 -19.89 10.87 25.56
C TYR A 76 -20.62 10.74 24.23
N ILE A 77 -20.34 11.69 23.31
CA ILE A 77 -20.82 11.55 21.95
C ILE A 77 -19.92 10.58 21.20
N ILE A 78 -20.54 9.55 20.64
CA ILE A 78 -19.87 8.45 19.94
C ILE A 78 -20.40 8.33 18.52
N ASN A 79 -19.62 7.72 17.65
CA ASN A 79 -20.09 7.25 16.35
C ASN A 79 -20.94 6.00 16.55
N TRP A 80 -22.19 6.06 16.15
CA TRP A 80 -23.14 4.96 16.29
C TRP A 80 -23.63 4.45 14.95
N CYS A 81 -23.59 3.14 14.72
CA CYS A 81 -24.17 2.55 13.53
C CYS A 81 -25.64 2.14 13.80
N PRO A 82 -26.65 2.80 13.21
CA PRO A 82 -28.06 2.52 13.46
C PRO A 82 -28.54 1.18 12.87
N ARG A 83 -27.75 0.56 11.98
CA ARG A 83 -28.03 -0.77 11.43
C ARG A 83 -27.37 -1.89 12.22
N CYS A 84 -26.09 -1.72 12.60
CA CYS A 84 -25.37 -2.72 13.41
C CYS A 84 -25.70 -2.64 14.89
N HIS A 85 -26.30 -1.54 15.36
CA HIS A 85 -26.64 -1.22 16.74
C HIS A 85 -25.43 -1.31 17.67
N THR A 86 -24.31 -0.71 17.25
CA THR A 86 -23.07 -0.69 18.02
C THR A 86 -22.31 0.61 17.85
N ALA A 87 -21.54 0.96 18.89
CA ALA A 87 -20.56 2.04 18.87
C ALA A 87 -19.43 1.70 17.89
N LEU A 88 -18.84 2.74 17.32
CA LEU A 88 -17.67 2.70 16.43
C LEU A 88 -16.61 3.66 16.98
N SER A 89 -15.33 3.34 16.83
CA SER A 89 -14.25 4.30 16.99
C SER A 89 -14.24 5.32 15.84
N ASN A 90 -13.48 6.39 15.99
CA ASN A 90 -13.38 7.42 14.94
C ASN A 90 -12.80 6.83 13.64
N GLU A 91 -11.84 5.93 13.76
CA GLU A 91 -11.18 5.26 12.64
C GLU A 91 -12.11 4.28 11.91
N GLU A 92 -13.12 3.70 12.62
CA GLU A 92 -14.11 2.78 12.03
C GLU A 92 -15.26 3.49 11.30
N ALA A 93 -15.33 4.83 11.42
CA ALA A 93 -16.31 5.68 10.77
C ALA A 93 -15.64 6.48 9.64
N GLU A 94 -15.30 5.82 8.54
CA GLU A 94 -14.63 6.45 7.40
C GLU A 94 -15.53 7.49 6.72
N GLY A 95 -15.00 8.68 6.49
CA GLY A 95 -15.68 9.75 5.77
C GLY A 95 -15.61 9.55 4.26
N GLU A 96 -16.76 9.39 3.62
CA GLU A 96 -16.89 9.41 2.17
C GLU A 96 -17.29 10.80 1.69
N GLU A 97 -16.54 11.38 0.75
CA GLU A 97 -16.89 12.64 0.12
C GLU A 97 -18.17 12.49 -0.72
N VAL A 98 -19.21 13.25 -0.39
CA VAL A 98 -20.47 13.23 -1.10
C VAL A 98 -20.86 14.63 -1.58
N GLU A 99 -21.46 14.70 -2.75
CA GLU A 99 -22.12 15.89 -3.25
C GLU A 99 -23.46 16.08 -2.51
N GLY A 100 -23.42 16.89 -1.46
CA GLY A 100 -24.57 17.18 -0.62
C GLY A 100 -25.11 18.59 -0.79
N ARG A 101 -25.83 19.07 0.21
CA ARG A 101 -26.40 20.41 0.25
C ARG A 101 -26.16 21.05 1.60
N LEU A 102 -25.91 22.35 1.60
CA LEU A 102 -25.88 23.19 2.77
C LEU A 102 -27.19 23.99 2.82
N TYR A 103 -28.01 23.70 3.81
CA TYR A 103 -29.32 24.31 4.01
C TYR A 103 -29.22 25.56 4.89
N HIS A 104 -29.89 26.65 4.50
CA HIS A 104 -29.91 27.90 5.23
C HIS A 104 -31.26 28.08 5.91
N LEU A 105 -31.24 28.21 7.23
CA LEU A 105 -32.42 28.23 8.09
C LEU A 105 -32.47 29.54 8.85
N ARG A 106 -33.67 30.15 8.98
CA ARG A 106 -33.92 31.38 9.70
C ARG A 106 -34.45 31.08 11.10
N TYR A 107 -33.73 31.53 12.12
CA TYR A 107 -34.14 31.45 13.51
C TYR A 107 -34.59 32.80 13.98
N PRO A 108 -35.94 33.02 14.24
CA PRO A 108 -36.45 34.31 14.69
C PRO A 108 -35.84 34.70 16.05
N LEU A 109 -35.45 35.96 16.19
CA LEU A 109 -35.00 36.52 17.45
C LEU A 109 -36.20 36.87 18.32
N VAL A 110 -36.10 36.69 19.62
CA VAL A 110 -37.10 37.15 20.54
C VAL A 110 -37.26 38.69 20.44
N PRO A 111 -38.47 39.28 20.62
CA PRO A 111 -38.74 40.70 20.41
C PRO A 111 -37.85 41.63 21.24
N GLU A 112 -37.41 41.19 22.42
CA GLU A 112 -36.58 41.93 23.36
C GLU A 112 -35.17 42.25 22.78
N LEU A 113 -34.73 41.49 21.75
CA LEU A 113 -33.42 41.69 21.09
C LEU A 113 -33.48 42.72 19.95
N GLY A 114 -34.62 43.32 19.64
CA GLY A 114 -34.78 44.18 18.46
C GLY A 114 -33.76 45.31 18.35
N GLN A 115 -33.41 45.99 19.46
CA GLN A 115 -32.39 47.03 19.48
C GLN A 115 -30.98 46.44 19.29
N ARG A 116 -30.65 45.37 19.99
CA ARG A 116 -29.35 44.68 19.90
C ARG A 116 -29.13 44.08 18.50
N ALA A 117 -30.19 43.61 17.83
CA ALA A 117 -30.16 43.15 16.45
C ALA A 117 -29.89 44.32 15.46
N GLN A 118 -30.41 45.51 15.73
CA GLN A 118 -30.08 46.68 14.92
C GLN A 118 -28.60 47.07 15.12
N GLU A 119 -28.09 47.06 16.35
CA GLU A 119 -26.67 47.34 16.66
C GLU A 119 -25.74 46.31 15.94
N ALA A 120 -26.09 45.03 15.96
CA ALA A 120 -25.35 44.00 15.27
C ALA A 120 -25.39 44.17 13.72
N GLN A 121 -26.54 44.58 13.17
CA GLN A 121 -26.64 44.85 11.73
C GLN A 121 -25.79 46.06 11.34
N ASP A 122 -25.77 47.11 12.15
CA ASP A 122 -24.94 48.29 11.93
C ASP A 122 -23.44 47.98 12.04
N ALA A 123 -23.08 46.95 12.83
CA ALA A 123 -21.73 46.39 12.91
C ALA A 123 -21.37 45.43 11.75
N GLY A 124 -22.30 45.18 10.81
CA GLY A 124 -22.07 44.38 9.63
C GLY A 124 -22.40 42.88 9.77
N ALA A 125 -23.31 42.52 10.66
CA ALA A 125 -23.79 41.15 10.83
C ALA A 125 -24.61 40.65 9.60
N GLU A 126 -23.97 39.99 8.68
CA GLU A 126 -24.60 39.51 7.42
C GLU A 126 -25.65 38.42 7.63
N ALA A 127 -25.55 37.65 8.70
CA ALA A 127 -26.50 36.59 9.04
C ALA A 127 -27.84 37.11 9.53
N LEU A 128 -27.94 38.40 9.83
CA LEU A 128 -29.18 39.05 10.30
C LEU A 128 -30.08 39.48 9.14
N GLY A 129 -31.39 39.29 9.35
CA GLY A 129 -32.39 39.78 8.42
C GLY A 129 -33.74 40.07 9.11
N ARG A 130 -34.72 40.53 8.36
CA ARG A 130 -36.09 40.74 8.84
C ARG A 130 -37.09 39.92 8.03
N LEU A 131 -38.01 39.29 8.71
CA LEU A 131 -39.19 38.67 8.13
C LEU A 131 -40.19 39.74 7.62
N PRO A 132 -41.17 39.38 6.77
CA PRO A 132 -42.18 40.33 6.25
C PRO A 132 -43.00 41.05 7.35
N ASP A 133 -43.15 40.45 8.52
CA ASP A 133 -43.82 41.00 9.68
C ASP A 133 -42.93 41.97 10.54
N GLY A 134 -41.67 42.11 10.15
CA GLY A 134 -40.71 42.96 10.85
C GLY A 134 -39.86 42.21 11.91
N THR A 135 -40.09 40.93 12.19
CA THR A 135 -39.34 40.11 13.15
C THR A 135 -37.91 39.89 12.66
N TRP A 136 -36.93 40.14 13.54
CA TRP A 136 -35.54 39.85 13.26
C TRP A 136 -35.28 38.34 13.29
N TYR A 137 -34.37 37.85 12.45
CA TYR A 137 -33.93 36.48 12.45
C TYR A 137 -32.41 36.39 12.26
N LEU A 138 -31.83 35.27 12.72
CA LEU A 138 -30.49 34.84 12.39
C LEU A 138 -30.57 33.75 11.32
N THR A 139 -29.60 33.75 10.39
CA THR A 139 -29.45 32.66 9.42
C THR A 139 -28.34 31.70 9.88
N VAL A 140 -28.67 30.43 10.11
CA VAL A 140 -27.75 29.35 10.38
C VAL A 140 -27.72 28.40 9.20
N SER A 141 -26.60 27.72 9.02
CA SER A 141 -26.40 26.79 7.90
C SER A 141 -26.05 25.38 8.41
N THR A 142 -26.64 24.35 7.78
CA THR A 142 -26.41 22.96 8.18
C THR A 142 -26.54 22.00 6.99
N THR A 143 -25.77 20.92 7.00
CA THR A 143 -25.95 19.79 6.09
C THR A 143 -27.01 18.78 6.59
N ARG A 144 -27.48 18.94 7.86
CA ARG A 144 -28.37 18.03 8.57
C ARG A 144 -29.59 18.73 9.17
N PRO A 145 -30.56 19.20 8.35
CA PRO A 145 -31.73 19.91 8.85
C PRO A 145 -32.55 19.17 9.92
N GLU A 146 -32.59 17.84 9.88
CA GLU A 146 -33.32 17.00 10.85
C GLU A 146 -32.79 17.16 12.28
N THR A 147 -31.49 17.46 12.45
CA THR A 147 -30.89 17.59 13.79
C THR A 147 -31.23 18.92 14.45
N MET A 148 -31.68 19.94 13.65
CA MET A 148 -32.09 21.24 14.23
C MET A 148 -33.18 21.09 15.30
N LEU A 149 -34.01 20.05 15.21
CA LEU A 149 -35.04 19.78 16.21
C LEU A 149 -34.47 19.54 17.61
N GLY A 150 -33.16 19.19 17.69
CA GLY A 150 -32.39 19.01 18.92
C GLY A 150 -31.44 20.16 19.26
N ASP A 151 -31.50 21.29 18.56
CA ASP A 151 -30.64 22.43 18.86
C ASP A 151 -30.95 22.99 20.26
N THR A 152 -29.88 23.31 20.99
CA THR A 152 -29.95 23.88 22.36
C THR A 152 -29.25 25.22 22.51
N ALA A 153 -28.55 25.68 21.47
CA ALA A 153 -27.99 27.02 21.39
C ALA A 153 -27.69 27.44 19.95
N VAL A 154 -27.38 28.72 19.76
CA VAL A 154 -26.62 29.27 18.63
C VAL A 154 -25.30 29.80 19.19
N ALA A 155 -24.17 29.42 18.59
CA ALA A 155 -22.85 29.87 19.04
C ALA A 155 -22.26 30.92 18.08
N VAL A 156 -21.54 31.89 18.63
CA VAL A 156 -20.79 32.94 17.92
C VAL A 156 -19.39 33.06 18.53
N ASN A 157 -18.43 33.54 17.76
CA ASN A 157 -17.08 33.76 18.32
C ASN A 157 -17.08 34.96 19.27
N PRO A 158 -16.52 34.87 20.50
CA PRO A 158 -16.49 35.95 21.46
C PRO A 158 -15.75 37.22 20.99
N SER A 159 -14.82 37.05 20.03
CA SER A 159 -14.08 38.18 19.43
C SER A 159 -14.74 38.73 18.15
N ASP A 160 -15.92 38.24 17.78
CA ASP A 160 -16.66 38.75 16.63
C ASP A 160 -17.58 39.92 17.04
N GLU A 161 -17.10 41.13 16.81
CA GLU A 161 -17.80 42.34 17.16
C GLU A 161 -19.18 42.49 16.46
N ARG A 162 -19.38 41.81 15.33
CA ARG A 162 -20.65 41.81 14.58
C ARG A 162 -21.80 41.22 15.40
N TYR A 163 -21.53 40.14 16.14
CA TYR A 163 -22.55 39.40 16.88
C TYR A 163 -22.45 39.52 18.41
N ALA A 164 -21.41 40.18 18.94
CA ALA A 164 -21.26 40.45 20.38
C ALA A 164 -22.50 41.05 21.04
N PRO A 165 -23.25 41.98 20.41
CA PRO A 165 -24.48 42.51 20.99
C PRO A 165 -25.57 41.47 21.25
N LEU A 166 -25.55 40.32 20.55
CA LEU A 166 -26.60 39.28 20.63
C LEU A 166 -26.31 38.22 21.69
N VAL A 167 -25.10 38.14 22.20
CA VAL A 167 -24.69 37.11 23.19
C VAL A 167 -25.50 37.25 24.48
N GLY A 168 -26.00 36.12 25.00
CA GLY A 168 -26.92 36.09 26.15
C GLY A 168 -28.39 36.44 25.82
N GLY A 169 -28.71 36.63 24.54
CA GLY A 169 -30.08 36.69 24.06
C GLY A 169 -30.61 35.31 23.67
N GLU A 170 -31.84 35.24 23.13
CA GLU A 170 -32.50 34.00 22.74
C GLU A 170 -33.07 34.09 21.32
N VAL A 171 -33.22 32.91 20.68
CA VAL A 171 -33.96 32.73 19.43
C VAL A 171 -35.11 31.76 19.65
N ASP A 172 -36.19 31.94 18.92
CA ASP A 172 -37.30 30.99 18.82
C ASP A 172 -36.87 29.88 17.84
N LEU A 173 -36.70 28.64 18.33
CA LEU A 173 -36.30 27.50 17.49
C LEU A 173 -37.48 27.05 16.63
N PRO A 174 -37.40 27.13 15.28
CA PRO A 174 -38.50 26.81 14.42
C PRO A 174 -39.06 25.38 14.63
N LEU A 175 -40.31 25.16 14.37
CA LEU A 175 -41.03 23.86 14.42
C LEU A 175 -41.10 23.19 15.81
N THR A 176 -40.41 23.73 16.84
CA THR A 176 -40.29 23.10 18.16
C THR A 176 -41.06 23.80 19.29
N GLY A 177 -41.35 25.06 19.15
CA GLY A 177 -41.89 25.90 20.22
C GLY A 177 -40.90 26.22 21.37
N ARG A 178 -39.63 25.83 21.24
CA ARG A 178 -38.56 26.10 22.23
C ARG A 178 -37.83 27.41 21.95
N ARG A 179 -37.27 27.98 22.98
CA ARG A 179 -36.31 29.08 22.92
C ARG A 179 -34.94 28.57 23.30
N ILE A 180 -33.93 29.00 22.58
CA ILE A 180 -32.54 28.61 22.79
C ILE A 180 -31.64 29.85 22.90
N PRO A 181 -30.62 29.84 23.76
CA PRO A 181 -29.74 30.97 23.97
C PRO A 181 -28.73 31.15 22.82
N ILE A 182 -28.23 32.40 22.70
CA ILE A 182 -27.05 32.71 21.90
C ILE A 182 -25.86 32.76 22.84
N VAL A 183 -24.88 31.86 22.63
CA VAL A 183 -23.69 31.70 23.45
C VAL A 183 -22.43 32.14 22.70
N ALA A 184 -21.33 32.36 23.43
CA ALA A 184 -20.04 32.69 22.86
C ALA A 184 -19.08 31.52 23.07
N ASP A 185 -18.40 31.08 21.98
CA ASP A 185 -17.38 30.07 22.06
C ASP A 185 -16.29 30.29 21.00
N ASP A 186 -15.02 30.11 21.38
CA ASP A 186 -13.85 30.36 20.53
C ASP A 186 -13.72 29.35 19.35
N PHE A 187 -14.44 28.22 19.41
CA PHE A 187 -14.50 27.24 18.34
C PHE A 187 -15.10 27.80 17.04
N VAL A 188 -15.98 28.80 17.14
CA VAL A 188 -16.69 29.34 15.97
C VAL A 188 -15.72 30.12 15.08
N ASP A 189 -15.56 29.72 13.85
CA ASP A 189 -14.79 30.45 12.85
C ASP A 189 -15.56 31.64 12.32
N ARG A 190 -15.04 32.87 12.51
CA ARG A 190 -15.65 34.11 12.10
C ARG A 190 -15.72 34.33 10.60
N GLU A 191 -14.84 33.65 9.86
CA GLU A 191 -14.70 33.80 8.41
C GLU A 191 -15.43 32.70 7.64
N PHE A 192 -15.84 31.63 8.33
CA PHE A 192 -16.58 30.55 7.71
C PHE A 192 -18.09 30.78 7.69
N GLY A 193 -18.70 30.72 6.51
CA GLY A 193 -20.13 30.86 6.32
C GLY A 193 -20.65 32.20 6.87
N THR A 194 -21.61 32.14 7.80
CA THR A 194 -22.20 33.33 8.44
C THR A 194 -21.45 33.81 9.68
N GLY A 195 -20.43 33.09 10.15
CA GLY A 195 -19.78 33.33 11.46
C GLY A 195 -20.64 32.90 12.66
N MET A 196 -21.65 32.09 12.42
CA MET A 196 -22.56 31.51 13.40
C MET A 196 -22.74 30.01 13.19
N VAL A 197 -22.85 29.27 14.27
CA VAL A 197 -23.08 27.84 14.28
C VAL A 197 -24.29 27.49 15.13
N LYS A 198 -25.21 26.69 14.61
CA LYS A 198 -26.24 26.05 15.41
C LYS A 198 -25.57 24.97 16.29
N VAL A 199 -26.00 24.79 17.50
CA VAL A 199 -25.38 23.86 18.44
C VAL A 199 -26.36 22.76 18.78
N THR A 200 -26.02 21.52 18.33
CA THR A 200 -26.79 20.29 18.57
C THR A 200 -25.92 19.27 19.30
N PRO A 201 -25.66 19.44 20.58
CA PRO A 201 -24.59 18.74 21.25
C PRO A 201 -24.79 17.22 21.38
N ALA A 202 -26.01 16.74 21.21
CA ALA A 202 -26.28 15.30 21.20
C ALA A 202 -26.03 14.62 19.83
N HIS A 203 -25.76 15.40 18.75
CA HIS A 203 -25.67 14.91 17.38
C HIS A 203 -24.48 15.44 16.58
N ASP A 204 -23.56 16.20 17.23
CA ASP A 204 -22.31 16.67 16.66
C ASP A 204 -21.20 16.69 17.72
N PRO A 205 -20.02 16.07 17.48
CA PRO A 205 -18.93 16.04 18.45
C PRO A 205 -18.37 17.43 18.83
N ASN A 206 -18.31 18.37 17.89
CA ASN A 206 -17.81 19.71 18.16
C ASN A 206 -18.83 20.53 18.99
N ASP A 207 -20.10 20.35 18.68
CA ASP A 207 -21.20 20.96 19.44
C ASP A 207 -21.26 20.42 20.86
N PHE A 208 -20.93 19.14 21.07
CA PHE A 208 -20.80 18.54 22.39
C PHE A 208 -19.69 19.19 23.23
N GLU A 209 -18.53 19.47 22.62
CA GLU A 209 -17.45 20.18 23.29
C GLU A 209 -17.85 21.64 23.66
N ILE A 210 -18.57 22.32 22.76
CA ILE A 210 -19.14 23.64 23.07
C ILE A 210 -20.07 23.53 24.29
N ALA A 211 -20.94 22.53 24.32
CA ALA A 211 -21.87 22.32 25.44
C ALA A 211 -21.14 22.06 26.75
N GLN A 212 -20.07 21.26 26.75
CA GLN A 212 -19.24 21.06 27.96
C GLN A 212 -18.61 22.34 28.48
N ARG A 213 -18.16 23.25 27.60
CA ARG A 213 -17.55 24.53 28.01
C ARG A 213 -18.58 25.56 28.47
N THR A 214 -19.74 25.57 27.82
CA THR A 214 -20.76 26.59 28.04
C THR A 214 -21.88 26.18 29.02
N GLY A 215 -21.97 24.87 29.33
CA GLY A 215 -22.99 24.31 30.23
C GLY A 215 -24.41 24.27 29.65
N ILE A 216 -24.56 24.28 28.32
CA ILE A 216 -25.87 24.14 27.66
C ILE A 216 -26.37 22.69 27.71
N GLU A 217 -27.70 22.52 27.62
CA GLU A 217 -28.39 21.25 27.71
C GLU A 217 -28.00 20.33 26.56
N LEU A 218 -27.93 18.99 26.86
CA LEU A 218 -27.77 17.92 25.86
C LEU A 218 -29.16 17.34 25.55
N LEU A 219 -29.64 17.47 24.32
CA LEU A 219 -30.96 16.98 23.92
C LEU A 219 -30.86 15.97 22.78
N ASP A 220 -30.97 14.68 23.11
CA ASP A 220 -31.00 13.59 22.13
C ASP A 220 -32.38 13.49 21.49
N VAL A 221 -32.49 13.75 20.18
CA VAL A 221 -33.73 13.66 19.41
C VAL A 221 -33.81 12.46 18.48
N MET A 222 -32.84 11.52 18.56
CA MET A 222 -32.80 10.31 17.72
C MET A 222 -32.73 9.04 18.56
N THR A 223 -33.39 7.98 18.08
CA THR A 223 -33.31 6.64 18.65
C THR A 223 -32.06 5.90 18.15
N PRO A 224 -31.65 4.78 18.81
CA PRO A 224 -30.57 3.94 18.32
C PRO A 224 -30.74 3.40 16.90
N GLU A 225 -31.98 3.33 16.41
CA GLU A 225 -32.35 2.90 15.06
C GLU A 225 -32.23 4.03 14.01
N GLY A 226 -31.80 5.23 14.41
CA GLY A 226 -31.73 6.39 13.53
C GLY A 226 -33.09 6.95 13.13
N ARG A 227 -34.09 6.82 14.02
CA ARG A 227 -35.41 7.44 13.90
C ARG A 227 -35.53 8.59 14.86
N MET A 228 -36.43 9.54 14.55
CA MET A 228 -36.72 10.64 15.47
C MET A 228 -37.32 10.09 16.76
N GLY A 229 -36.74 10.49 17.89
CA GLY A 229 -37.11 10.04 19.24
C GLY A 229 -38.24 10.86 19.89
N GLU A 230 -38.61 10.50 21.11
CA GLU A 230 -39.68 11.14 21.88
C GLU A 230 -39.36 12.62 22.25
N ASN A 231 -38.13 13.04 22.27
CA ASN A 231 -37.71 14.41 22.50
C ASN A 231 -37.87 15.31 21.26
N ALA A 232 -38.12 14.74 20.08
CA ALA A 232 -38.48 15.49 18.90
C ALA A 232 -39.95 15.93 18.97
N PRO A 233 -40.37 17.00 18.26
CA PRO A 233 -41.79 17.39 18.19
C PRO A 233 -42.65 16.22 17.68
N GLU A 234 -43.85 16.09 18.23
CA GLU A 234 -44.80 14.95 18.02
C GLU A 234 -45.01 14.62 16.53
N ALA A 235 -45.01 15.61 15.67
CA ALA A 235 -45.16 15.46 14.21
C ALA A 235 -44.00 14.63 13.55
N PHE A 236 -42.85 14.58 14.18
CA PHE A 236 -41.66 13.87 13.63
C PHE A 236 -41.37 12.56 14.32
N VAL A 237 -41.92 12.26 15.50
CA VAL A 237 -41.61 11.07 16.28
C VAL A 237 -41.83 9.80 15.48
N GLY A 238 -40.81 8.91 15.47
CA GLY A 238 -40.82 7.62 14.77
C GLY A 238 -40.45 7.69 13.28
N MET A 239 -40.30 8.89 12.70
CA MET A 239 -39.85 9.04 11.32
C MET A 239 -38.40 8.60 11.13
N ASP A 240 -38.07 8.04 9.99
CA ASP A 240 -36.68 7.87 9.57
C ASP A 240 -35.98 9.26 9.44
N ARG A 241 -34.75 9.36 9.88
CA ARG A 241 -34.00 10.63 9.90
C ARG A 241 -33.93 11.35 8.53
N PHE A 242 -33.83 10.60 7.41
CA PHE A 242 -33.77 11.21 6.08
C PHE A 242 -35.15 11.65 5.57
N GLU A 243 -36.22 10.99 6.01
CA GLU A 243 -37.60 11.45 5.76
C GLU A 243 -37.90 12.69 6.62
N ALA A 244 -37.50 12.66 7.90
CA ALA A 244 -37.62 13.81 8.79
C ALA A 244 -36.89 15.05 8.24
N ARG A 245 -35.69 14.85 7.61
CA ARG A 245 -34.97 15.94 6.91
C ARG A 245 -35.83 16.64 5.87
N LYS A 246 -36.52 15.87 5.03
CA LYS A 246 -37.42 16.43 3.99
C LYS A 246 -38.58 17.18 4.59
N ASP A 247 -39.19 16.63 5.63
CA ASP A 247 -40.37 17.22 6.27
C ASP A 247 -40.00 18.47 7.09
N VAL A 248 -38.82 18.51 7.71
CA VAL A 248 -38.29 19.73 8.35
C VAL A 248 -38.09 20.84 7.33
N VAL A 249 -37.46 20.56 6.19
CA VAL A 249 -37.28 21.56 5.12
C VAL A 249 -38.62 22.07 4.61
N LYS A 250 -39.58 21.19 4.39
CA LYS A 250 -40.93 21.54 3.97
C LYS A 250 -41.63 22.40 5.01
N GLY A 251 -41.61 22.04 6.29
CA GLY A 251 -42.19 22.80 7.38
C GLY A 251 -41.59 24.20 7.50
N LEU A 252 -40.30 24.35 7.33
CA LEU A 252 -39.61 25.65 7.30
C LEU A 252 -40.02 26.48 6.08
N GLN A 253 -40.22 25.86 4.91
CA GLN A 253 -40.74 26.56 3.72
C GLN A 253 -42.16 27.09 3.95
N GLU A 254 -43.03 26.28 4.52
CA GLU A 254 -44.41 26.66 4.86
C GLU A 254 -44.46 27.78 5.91
N ALA A 255 -43.53 27.78 6.86
CA ALA A 255 -43.36 28.83 7.85
C ALA A 255 -42.65 30.12 7.35
N GLY A 256 -42.10 30.12 6.11
CA GLY A 256 -41.33 31.24 5.59
C GLY A 256 -39.91 31.36 6.22
N LEU A 257 -39.44 30.34 6.91
CA LEU A 257 -38.19 30.30 7.65
C LEU A 257 -37.06 29.54 6.92
N TYR A 258 -37.31 29.08 5.70
CA TYR A 258 -36.29 28.52 4.81
C TYR A 258 -35.66 29.62 3.96
N ALA A 259 -34.31 29.77 4.01
CA ALA A 259 -33.59 30.80 3.28
C ALA A 259 -33.01 30.33 1.93
N GLY A 260 -32.94 29.01 1.71
CA GLY A 260 -32.38 28.40 0.51
C GLY A 260 -31.40 27.27 0.81
N GLU A 261 -30.75 26.77 -0.23
CA GLU A 261 -29.72 25.73 -0.13
C GLU A 261 -28.66 25.90 -1.22
N ASP A 262 -27.40 25.58 -0.90
CA ASP A 262 -26.29 25.59 -1.84
C ASP A 262 -25.71 24.17 -2.01
N PRO A 263 -25.19 23.82 -3.20
CA PRO A 263 -24.40 22.63 -3.36
C PRO A 263 -23.17 22.66 -2.44
N HIS A 264 -22.92 21.56 -1.71
CA HIS A 264 -21.82 21.49 -0.75
C HIS A 264 -21.25 20.08 -0.71
N SER A 265 -19.96 19.93 -1.08
CA SER A 265 -19.25 18.68 -0.90
C SER A 265 -18.74 18.57 0.53
N HIS A 266 -19.02 17.47 1.19
CA HIS A 266 -18.56 17.19 2.55
C HIS A 266 -18.39 15.71 2.81
N ALA A 267 -17.53 15.37 3.77
CA ALA A 267 -17.32 14.00 4.19
C ALA A 267 -18.49 13.51 5.07
N VAL A 268 -19.09 12.37 4.69
CA VAL A 268 -20.15 11.71 5.46
C VAL A 268 -19.59 10.42 6.04
N PRO A 269 -19.54 10.27 7.38
CA PRO A 269 -19.02 9.07 8.01
C PRO A 269 -19.92 7.87 7.76
N ARG A 270 -19.29 6.75 7.36
CA ARG A 270 -19.97 5.47 7.10
C ARG A 270 -19.39 4.36 7.97
N CYS A 271 -20.23 3.40 8.29
CA CYS A 271 -19.83 2.22 9.03
C CYS A 271 -18.98 1.31 8.14
N TYR A 272 -17.73 1.07 8.48
CA TYR A 272 -16.80 0.20 7.75
C TYR A 272 -17.35 -1.22 7.49
N ARG A 273 -18.32 -1.68 8.31
CA ARG A 273 -18.89 -3.04 8.23
C ARG A 273 -20.10 -3.15 7.30
N CYS A 274 -21.00 -2.16 7.31
CA CYS A 274 -22.28 -2.25 6.61
C CYS A 274 -22.61 -1.07 5.71
N ASP A 275 -21.71 -0.13 5.59
CA ASP A 275 -21.79 1.07 4.73
C ASP A 275 -22.97 2.01 5.06
N THR A 276 -23.59 1.83 6.21
CA THR A 276 -24.66 2.72 6.66
C THR A 276 -24.08 4.02 7.19
N VAL A 277 -24.68 5.16 6.85
CA VAL A 277 -24.33 6.46 7.40
C VAL A 277 -24.39 6.42 8.95
N VAL A 278 -23.28 6.78 9.56
CA VAL A 278 -23.09 6.81 11.02
C VAL A 278 -23.83 7.99 11.64
N GLU A 279 -24.36 7.82 12.85
CA GLU A 279 -24.99 8.88 13.65
C GLU A 279 -24.11 9.20 14.88
N PRO A 280 -23.59 10.43 15.00
CA PRO A 280 -23.07 10.89 16.28
C PRO A 280 -24.20 10.87 17.32
N ARG A 281 -23.98 10.24 18.47
CA ARG A 281 -25.01 10.00 19.47
C ARG A 281 -24.44 9.95 20.88
N LEU A 282 -25.17 10.50 21.86
CA LEU A 282 -24.83 10.34 23.27
C LEU A 282 -25.02 8.89 23.72
N SER A 283 -24.02 8.34 24.37
CA SER A 283 -24.08 6.99 24.95
C SER A 283 -23.07 6.82 26.06
N GLU A 284 -23.46 6.08 27.09
CA GLU A 284 -22.56 5.67 28.16
C GLU A 284 -21.73 4.47 27.69
N GLN A 285 -20.41 4.65 27.55
CA GLN A 285 -19.48 3.68 26.99
C GLN A 285 -18.22 3.58 27.86
N TRP A 286 -17.41 2.56 27.60
CA TRP A 286 -16.08 2.41 28.17
C TRP A 286 -15.02 3.05 27.28
N PHE A 287 -14.12 3.80 27.88
CA PHE A 287 -13.07 4.54 27.20
C PHE A 287 -11.68 4.30 27.79
N VAL A 288 -10.66 4.40 26.95
CA VAL A 288 -9.26 4.49 27.37
C VAL A 288 -8.76 5.91 27.18
N ARG A 289 -8.13 6.50 28.23
CA ARG A 289 -7.41 7.78 28.14
C ARG A 289 -6.13 7.56 27.36
N MET A 290 -6.10 7.99 26.10
CA MET A 290 -5.01 7.67 25.18
C MET A 290 -3.79 8.56 25.34
N LYS A 291 -3.95 9.80 25.75
CA LYS A 291 -2.88 10.79 25.79
C LYS A 291 -1.65 10.36 26.61
N PRO A 292 -1.79 9.80 27.83
CA PRO A 292 -0.64 9.32 28.60
C PRO A 292 0.08 8.13 27.96
N LEU A 293 -0.65 7.29 27.21
CA LEU A 293 -0.07 6.14 26.49
C LEU A 293 0.63 6.56 25.20
N ALA A 294 0.15 7.63 24.57
CA ALA A 294 0.67 8.14 23.31
C ALA A 294 2.03 8.83 23.46
N GLU A 295 2.31 9.46 24.60
CA GLU A 295 3.50 10.28 24.79
C GLU A 295 4.82 9.49 24.63
N PRO A 296 5.04 8.32 25.27
CA PRO A 296 6.24 7.50 25.05
C PRO A 296 6.34 6.99 23.61
N ALA A 297 5.22 6.59 23.01
CA ALA A 297 5.16 6.08 21.65
C ALA A 297 5.47 7.16 20.59
N LEU A 298 5.05 8.40 20.83
CA LEU A 298 5.41 9.56 20.00
C LEU A 298 6.90 9.88 20.11
N GLN A 299 7.46 9.79 21.30
CA GLN A 299 8.90 10.01 21.52
C GLN A 299 9.74 8.96 20.79
N ALA A 300 9.35 7.70 20.79
CA ALA A 300 10.02 6.62 20.07
C ALA A 300 10.12 6.82 18.54
N SER A 301 9.12 7.48 17.96
CA SER A 301 9.18 7.91 16.56
C SER A 301 10.18 9.04 16.34
N ARG A 302 10.19 10.03 17.22
CA ARG A 302 11.01 11.24 17.12
C ARG A 302 12.51 10.99 17.32
N ASP A 303 12.85 10.08 18.20
CA ASP A 303 14.26 9.72 18.48
C ASP A 303 14.78 8.58 17.60
N GLY A 304 13.91 8.01 16.76
CA GLY A 304 14.27 6.95 15.82
C GLY A 304 14.34 5.55 16.41
N THR A 305 13.88 5.33 17.64
CA THR A 305 13.75 3.99 18.23
C THR A 305 12.81 3.12 17.41
N VAL A 306 11.74 3.73 16.86
CA VAL A 306 10.84 3.10 15.88
C VAL A 306 10.92 3.89 14.57
N ALA A 307 11.43 3.25 13.52
CA ALA A 307 11.54 3.81 12.19
C ALA A 307 10.36 3.43 11.29
N PHE A 308 9.94 4.34 10.40
CA PHE A 308 8.87 4.09 9.43
C PHE A 308 9.41 4.04 8.00
N VAL A 309 9.05 3.00 7.27
CA VAL A 309 9.39 2.85 5.85
C VAL A 309 8.11 2.73 5.03
N PRO A 310 7.85 3.65 4.09
CA PRO A 310 8.62 4.85 3.76
C PRO A 310 8.49 5.97 4.82
N ALA A 311 9.53 6.77 4.98
CA ALA A 311 9.65 7.80 6.04
C ALA A 311 8.55 8.88 6.04
N ARG A 312 7.81 9.05 4.92
CA ARG A 312 6.68 9.98 4.86
C ARG A 312 5.60 9.69 5.91
N TRP A 313 5.43 8.42 6.31
CA TRP A 313 4.42 7.98 7.25
C TRP A 313 4.75 8.37 8.70
N GLN A 314 6.01 8.67 9.00
CA GLN A 314 6.41 9.16 10.32
C GLN A 314 5.66 10.45 10.69
N LYS A 315 5.60 11.42 9.77
CA LYS A 315 4.89 12.69 10.01
C LYS A 315 3.38 12.50 10.18
N VAL A 316 2.80 11.56 9.43
CA VAL A 316 1.37 11.23 9.53
C VAL A 316 1.07 10.58 10.88
N TYR A 317 1.94 9.65 11.33
CA TYR A 317 1.86 9.03 12.64
C TYR A 317 1.98 10.06 13.78
N GLU A 318 3.01 10.92 13.75
CA GLU A 318 3.26 11.93 14.78
C GLU A 318 2.08 12.92 14.90
N HIS A 319 1.57 13.41 13.76
CA HIS A 319 0.42 14.31 13.75
C HIS A 319 -0.83 13.66 14.38
N TRP A 320 -1.10 12.41 14.07
CA TRP A 320 -2.23 11.68 14.66
C TRP A 320 -2.04 11.48 16.17
N MET A 321 -0.82 11.11 16.61
CA MET A 321 -0.49 10.90 18.03
C MET A 321 -0.62 12.19 18.85
N GLU A 322 -0.23 13.34 18.29
CA GLU A 322 -0.37 14.65 18.94
C GLU A 322 -1.85 15.05 19.16
N ASN A 323 -2.73 14.62 18.26
CA ASN A 323 -4.15 14.94 18.28
C ASN A 323 -5.03 13.77 18.74
N ILE A 324 -4.44 12.76 19.36
CA ILE A 324 -5.16 11.55 19.76
C ILE A 324 -6.28 11.85 20.76
N ARG A 325 -7.45 11.25 20.50
CA ARG A 325 -8.63 11.32 21.38
C ARG A 325 -8.77 10.05 22.18
N ASP A 326 -9.56 10.10 23.25
CA ASP A 326 -9.88 8.93 24.06
C ASP A 326 -10.58 7.87 23.19
N TRP A 327 -10.20 6.62 23.39
CA TRP A 327 -10.65 5.49 22.60
C TRP A 327 -11.86 4.81 23.22
N CYS A 328 -13.00 4.82 22.52
CA CYS A 328 -14.18 4.05 22.89
C CYS A 328 -13.93 2.55 22.63
N ILE A 329 -13.89 1.75 23.68
CA ILE A 329 -13.52 0.33 23.64
C ILE A 329 -14.69 -0.63 23.77
N SER A 330 -15.90 -0.19 24.08
CA SER A 330 -17.07 -1.07 24.19
C SER A 330 -17.81 -1.22 22.86
N ARG A 331 -18.28 -2.44 22.60
CA ARG A 331 -19.07 -2.80 21.42
C ARG A 331 -20.28 -3.66 21.86
N GLN A 332 -21.46 -3.35 21.32
CA GLN A 332 -22.71 -4.03 21.59
C GLN A 332 -22.86 -5.25 20.65
N LEU A 333 -21.89 -6.16 20.73
CA LEU A 333 -21.78 -7.37 19.90
C LEU A 333 -21.78 -8.62 20.78
N TRP A 334 -22.07 -9.78 20.20
CA TRP A 334 -22.03 -11.06 20.91
C TRP A 334 -20.66 -11.76 20.78
N TRP A 335 -19.95 -11.49 19.71
CA TRP A 335 -18.65 -12.10 19.43
C TRP A 335 -17.51 -11.15 19.82
N GLY A 336 -16.63 -11.60 20.68
CA GLY A 336 -15.45 -10.84 21.15
C GLY A 336 -15.13 -11.12 22.62
N HIS A 337 -14.11 -10.43 23.13
CA HIS A 337 -13.74 -10.47 24.54
C HIS A 337 -14.76 -9.69 25.37
N ARG A 338 -15.45 -10.36 26.28
CA ARG A 338 -16.40 -9.70 27.17
C ARG A 338 -15.67 -8.77 28.14
N ILE A 339 -16.27 -7.61 28.37
CA ILE A 339 -15.75 -6.63 29.33
C ILE A 339 -15.71 -7.27 30.73
N PRO A 340 -14.57 -7.29 31.45
CA PRO A 340 -14.40 -7.96 32.72
C PRO A 340 -14.92 -7.12 33.91
N VAL A 341 -16.15 -6.66 33.79
CA VAL A 341 -16.85 -5.84 34.79
C VAL A 341 -18.17 -6.48 35.17
N TRP A 342 -18.46 -6.50 36.46
CA TRP A 342 -19.70 -7.03 37.01
C TRP A 342 -20.40 -6.00 37.89
N TYR A 343 -21.70 -5.93 37.78
CA TYR A 343 -22.57 -5.05 38.56
C TYR A 343 -23.33 -5.86 39.60
N CYS A 344 -23.14 -5.54 40.88
CA CYS A 344 -23.90 -6.16 41.95
C CYS A 344 -25.33 -5.63 41.92
N GLN A 345 -26.31 -6.52 41.70
CA GLN A 345 -27.72 -6.16 41.64
C GLN A 345 -28.31 -5.81 43.01
N SER A 346 -27.58 -6.14 44.10
CA SER A 346 -28.07 -5.89 45.46
C SER A 346 -27.59 -4.55 46.04
N CYS A 347 -26.37 -4.11 45.76
CA CYS A 347 -25.82 -2.87 46.34
C CYS A 347 -25.33 -1.83 45.31
N GLY A 348 -25.36 -2.19 43.99
CA GLY A 348 -24.92 -1.30 42.91
C GLY A 348 -23.41 -1.23 42.73
N GLU A 349 -22.61 -1.98 43.49
CA GLU A 349 -21.15 -1.99 43.35
C GLU A 349 -20.71 -2.46 41.98
N THR A 350 -19.71 -1.75 41.41
CA THR A 350 -19.03 -2.11 40.15
C THR A 350 -17.74 -2.87 40.47
N ILE A 351 -17.65 -4.10 40.02
CA ILE A 351 -16.51 -4.99 40.27
C ILE A 351 -15.74 -5.19 38.99
N VAL A 352 -14.47 -4.79 38.98
CA VAL A 352 -13.55 -5.05 37.87
C VAL A 352 -12.58 -6.12 38.33
N ALA A 353 -12.47 -7.22 37.58
CA ALA A 353 -11.72 -8.37 38.06
C ALA A 353 -11.05 -9.18 36.94
N ARG A 354 -9.87 -9.73 37.24
CA ARG A 354 -9.10 -10.62 36.37
C ARG A 354 -9.74 -11.98 36.22
N GLU A 355 -10.44 -12.45 37.26
CA GLU A 355 -11.20 -13.67 37.27
C GLU A 355 -12.70 -13.39 37.50
N ASP A 356 -13.57 -14.30 37.12
CA ASP A 356 -15.01 -14.15 37.33
C ASP A 356 -15.35 -14.15 38.82
N PRO A 357 -15.87 -13.06 39.39
CA PRO A 357 -16.20 -13.00 40.80
C PRO A 357 -17.38 -13.89 41.15
N THR A 358 -17.30 -14.65 42.26
CA THR A 358 -18.37 -15.51 42.74
C THR A 358 -19.35 -14.76 43.65
N ALA A 359 -18.92 -13.65 44.25
CA ALA A 359 -19.74 -12.80 45.10
C ALA A 359 -19.23 -11.34 45.09
N CYS A 360 -20.12 -10.43 45.46
CA CYS A 360 -19.80 -9.03 45.60
C CYS A 360 -18.82 -8.80 46.78
N SER A 361 -17.70 -8.12 46.51
CA SER A 361 -16.69 -7.81 47.53
C SER A 361 -17.22 -6.89 48.62
N GLN A 362 -18.25 -6.06 48.34
CA GLN A 362 -18.79 -5.09 49.29
C GLN A 362 -19.92 -5.67 50.16
N CYS A 363 -20.87 -6.42 49.56
CA CYS A 363 -22.06 -6.91 50.28
C CYS A 363 -22.21 -8.42 50.37
N GLY A 364 -21.34 -9.21 49.74
CA GLY A 364 -21.38 -10.69 49.72
C GLY A 364 -22.47 -11.29 48.82
N SER A 365 -23.26 -10.49 48.11
CA SER A 365 -24.31 -10.98 47.22
C SER A 365 -23.71 -11.74 46.02
N GLN A 366 -24.35 -12.85 45.64
CA GLN A 366 -24.02 -13.63 44.44
C GLN A 366 -24.77 -13.15 43.20
N ASP A 367 -25.70 -12.19 43.35
CA ASP A 367 -26.44 -11.63 42.21
C ASP A 367 -25.61 -10.59 41.51
N LEU A 368 -24.71 -11.09 40.64
CA LEU A 368 -23.78 -10.31 39.84
C LEU A 368 -24.17 -10.43 38.36
N ARG A 369 -24.24 -9.31 37.70
CA ARG A 369 -24.47 -9.24 36.26
C ARG A 369 -23.22 -8.71 35.58
N GLN A 370 -22.62 -9.53 34.70
CA GLN A 370 -21.49 -9.06 33.89
C GLN A 370 -21.97 -8.03 32.85
N ASP A 371 -21.09 -7.08 32.53
CA ASP A 371 -21.31 -6.13 31.47
C ASP A 371 -21.66 -6.86 30.14
N PRO A 372 -22.75 -6.47 29.43
CA PRO A 372 -23.20 -7.16 28.24
C PRO A 372 -22.28 -6.96 27.02
N ASP A 373 -21.51 -5.90 27.03
CA ASP A 373 -20.68 -5.49 25.91
C ASP A 373 -19.39 -6.30 25.79
N VAL A 374 -18.85 -6.35 24.60
CA VAL A 374 -17.51 -6.88 24.32
C VAL A 374 -16.55 -5.74 24.03
N LEU A 375 -15.27 -6.02 24.11
CA LEU A 375 -14.20 -5.07 23.77
C LEU A 375 -14.04 -4.95 22.26
N ASP A 376 -13.61 -3.80 21.83
CA ASP A 376 -13.17 -3.53 20.45
C ASP A 376 -12.14 -4.57 20.00
N THR A 377 -12.23 -5.02 18.76
CA THR A 377 -11.26 -5.94 18.14
C THR A 377 -9.82 -5.49 18.34
N TRP A 378 -9.56 -4.20 18.21
CA TRP A 378 -8.22 -3.64 18.36
C TRP A 378 -7.70 -3.67 19.81
N PHE A 379 -8.55 -3.84 20.80
CA PHE A 379 -8.16 -3.99 22.20
C PHE A 379 -7.51 -5.35 22.52
N SER A 380 -7.70 -6.36 21.68
CA SER A 380 -6.91 -7.58 21.75
C SER A 380 -5.71 -7.54 20.80
N SER A 381 -5.89 -6.98 19.61
CA SER A 381 -4.87 -6.97 18.57
C SER A 381 -3.63 -6.13 18.92
N TRP A 382 -3.76 -5.06 19.70
CA TRP A 382 -2.63 -4.24 20.13
C TRP A 382 -1.64 -4.93 21.06
N LEU A 383 -2.07 -6.06 21.67
CA LEU A 383 -1.23 -6.87 22.54
C LEU A 383 -0.44 -7.95 21.79
N TRP A 384 -0.71 -8.10 20.48
CA TRP A 384 -0.16 -9.17 19.65
C TRP A 384 1.35 -9.38 19.81
N PRO A 385 2.21 -8.32 19.81
CA PRO A 385 3.66 -8.51 19.85
C PRO A 385 4.19 -9.30 21.05
N PHE A 386 3.44 -9.38 22.16
CA PHE A 386 3.87 -10.03 23.40
C PHE A 386 2.85 -11.04 23.94
N SER A 387 1.55 -10.85 23.72
CA SER A 387 0.53 -11.77 24.25
C SER A 387 0.58 -13.16 23.59
N VAL A 388 1.02 -13.24 22.31
CA VAL A 388 1.18 -14.51 21.58
C VAL A 388 2.31 -15.38 22.16
N PHE A 389 3.22 -14.78 22.92
CA PHE A 389 4.33 -15.45 23.58
C PHE A 389 4.08 -15.77 25.05
N GLY A 390 2.84 -15.58 25.51
CA GLY A 390 2.40 -16.00 26.84
C GLY A 390 2.31 -14.92 27.91
N TRP A 391 2.60 -13.65 27.56
CA TRP A 391 2.36 -12.55 28.50
C TRP A 391 0.90 -12.57 29.03
N PRO A 392 0.63 -12.33 30.35
CA PRO A 392 1.47 -11.68 31.36
C PRO A 392 2.47 -12.59 32.08
N GLU A 393 2.59 -13.85 31.72
CA GLU A 393 3.59 -14.75 32.32
C GLU A 393 4.96 -14.52 31.68
N GLU A 394 6.03 -14.73 32.46
CA GLU A 394 7.41 -14.73 31.98
C GLU A 394 7.70 -16.07 31.32
N THR A 395 7.75 -16.13 29.99
CA THR A 395 7.99 -17.33 29.19
C THR A 395 9.29 -17.24 28.41
N GLU A 396 9.87 -18.39 28.07
CA GLU A 396 11.06 -18.48 27.22
C GLU A 396 10.79 -17.85 25.82
N ASP A 397 9.61 -18.09 25.26
CA ASP A 397 9.21 -17.51 23.97
C ASP A 397 9.16 -15.96 24.05
N LEU A 398 8.68 -15.41 25.15
CA LEU A 398 8.64 -13.96 25.35
C LEU A 398 10.05 -13.36 25.45
N GLU A 399 10.97 -14.02 26.17
CA GLU A 399 12.35 -13.60 26.31
C GLU A 399 13.10 -13.61 24.97
N VAL A 400 12.82 -14.60 24.10
CA VAL A 400 13.51 -14.78 22.81
C VAL A 400 12.93 -13.89 21.70
N PHE A 401 11.60 -13.77 21.63
CA PHE A 401 10.94 -13.16 20.47
C PHE A 401 10.46 -11.72 20.68
N TYR A 402 10.47 -11.21 21.90
CA TYR A 402 10.15 -9.82 22.19
C TYR A 402 11.41 -9.03 22.62
N PRO A 403 11.68 -7.83 22.09
CA PRO A 403 10.95 -7.17 20.99
C PRO A 403 11.25 -7.78 19.61
N GLY A 404 10.28 -7.65 18.70
CA GLY A 404 10.47 -7.99 17.30
C GLY A 404 11.35 -7.00 16.55
N HIS A 405 11.72 -7.33 15.29
CA HIS A 405 12.59 -6.46 14.48
C HIS A 405 11.78 -5.60 13.51
N VAL A 406 10.92 -6.22 12.71
CA VAL A 406 10.14 -5.58 11.64
C VAL A 406 8.68 -5.96 11.73
N LEU A 407 7.81 -4.95 11.72
CA LEU A 407 6.39 -5.13 11.50
C LEU A 407 6.05 -4.72 10.06
N SER A 408 5.54 -5.63 9.23
CA SER A 408 5.05 -5.31 7.90
C SER A 408 3.52 -5.30 7.90
N THR A 409 2.92 -4.20 7.45
CA THR A 409 1.45 -4.06 7.40
C THR A 409 1.00 -3.02 6.38
N ALA A 410 -0.31 -2.97 6.13
CA ALA A 410 -0.92 -1.97 5.26
C ALA A 410 -1.00 -0.58 5.94
N PRO A 411 -0.85 0.52 5.19
CA PRO A 411 -0.94 1.87 5.73
C PRO A 411 -2.28 2.18 6.41
N GLU A 412 -3.37 1.58 5.94
CA GLU A 412 -4.73 1.83 6.44
C GLU A 412 -4.93 1.44 7.91
N ILE A 413 -4.10 0.51 8.42
CA ILE A 413 -4.18 0.10 9.83
C ILE A 413 -3.06 0.67 10.70
N LEU A 414 -2.39 1.72 10.23
CA LEU A 414 -1.35 2.42 11.00
C LEU A 414 -1.87 2.88 12.37
N PHE A 415 -3.04 3.51 12.40
CA PHE A 415 -3.63 4.04 13.64
C PHE A 415 -4.41 2.99 14.43
N PHE A 416 -5.07 2.08 13.73
CA PHE A 416 -5.82 1.00 14.36
C PHE A 416 -4.94 0.03 15.13
N TRP A 417 -3.79 -0.31 14.56
CA TRP A 417 -2.96 -1.41 15.02
C TRP A 417 -1.55 -0.97 15.41
N VAL A 418 -0.79 -0.40 14.49
CA VAL A 418 0.63 -0.10 14.71
C VAL A 418 0.85 0.86 15.89
N ALA A 419 0.15 2.00 15.86
CA ALA A 419 0.26 3.01 16.91
C ALA A 419 -0.13 2.43 18.28
N ARG A 420 -1.20 1.64 18.31
CA ARG A 420 -1.68 0.99 19.53
C ARG A 420 -0.70 -0.07 20.04
N MET A 421 -0.08 -0.87 19.17
CA MET A 421 0.96 -1.83 19.58
C MET A 421 2.17 -1.13 20.19
N ILE A 422 2.61 0.00 19.64
CA ILE A 422 3.73 0.76 20.19
C ILE A 422 3.38 1.30 21.60
N MET A 423 2.16 1.86 21.76
CA MET A 423 1.67 2.29 23.07
C MET A 423 1.61 1.13 24.08
N ALA A 424 1.08 -0.03 23.68
CA ALA A 424 1.01 -1.22 24.52
C ALA A 424 2.40 -1.73 24.93
N GLY A 425 3.35 -1.76 23.99
CA GLY A 425 4.73 -2.13 24.26
C GLY A 425 5.35 -1.29 25.38
N TYR A 426 5.22 0.03 25.30
CA TYR A 426 5.73 0.91 26.35
C TYR A 426 4.99 0.78 27.67
N GLU A 427 3.68 0.62 27.65
CA GLU A 427 2.87 0.52 28.87
C GLU A 427 3.09 -0.80 29.63
N PHE A 428 3.16 -1.93 28.91
CA PHE A 428 3.14 -3.25 29.54
C PHE A 428 4.51 -3.94 29.56
N MET A 429 5.40 -3.61 28.58
CA MET A 429 6.72 -4.22 28.46
C MET A 429 7.86 -3.24 28.76
N GLY A 430 7.58 -1.92 28.80
CA GLY A 430 8.56 -0.88 29.08
C GLY A 430 9.47 -0.50 27.90
N GLU A 431 9.26 -1.08 26.73
CA GLU A 431 10.04 -0.81 25.51
C GLU A 431 9.21 -0.96 24.23
N ALA A 432 9.76 -0.49 23.09
CA ALA A 432 9.11 -0.59 21.81
C ALA A 432 8.96 -2.06 21.37
N PRO A 433 7.81 -2.45 20.78
CA PRO A 433 7.55 -3.84 20.39
C PRO A 433 8.30 -4.27 19.11
N PHE A 434 8.81 -3.34 18.33
CA PHE A 434 9.58 -3.55 17.10
C PHE A 434 10.37 -2.29 16.73
N GLN A 435 11.44 -2.47 15.94
CA GLN A 435 12.34 -1.39 15.56
C GLN A 435 11.91 -0.68 14.27
N THR A 436 11.33 -1.42 13.33
CA THR A 436 10.94 -0.90 12.01
C THR A 436 9.50 -1.25 11.68
N VAL A 437 8.75 -0.25 11.20
CA VAL A 437 7.42 -0.40 10.62
C VAL A 437 7.53 -0.26 9.11
N TYR A 438 7.36 -1.37 8.38
CA TYR A 438 7.30 -1.38 6.92
C TYR A 438 5.85 -1.35 6.45
N LEU A 439 5.45 -0.22 5.86
CA LEU A 439 4.11 -0.02 5.31
C LEU A 439 4.14 -0.38 3.82
N HIS A 440 3.65 -1.59 3.54
CA HIS A 440 3.69 -2.17 2.20
C HIS A 440 2.66 -1.55 1.24
N ALA A 441 2.86 -1.78 -0.07
CA ALA A 441 1.96 -1.36 -1.12
C ALA A 441 0.56 -2.00 -1.01
N THR A 442 -0.45 -1.27 -1.45
CA THR A 442 -1.83 -1.79 -1.61
C THR A 442 -2.04 -2.27 -3.03
N VAL A 443 -2.69 -3.43 -3.20
CA VAL A 443 -3.04 -3.94 -4.54
C VAL A 443 -4.35 -3.28 -5.01
N ARG A 444 -4.29 -2.68 -6.20
CA ARG A 444 -5.41 -1.98 -6.86
C ARG A 444 -5.71 -2.57 -8.23
N ASP A 445 -6.94 -2.37 -8.68
CA ASP A 445 -7.33 -2.68 -10.06
C ASP A 445 -6.82 -1.61 -11.06
N THR A 446 -7.05 -1.82 -12.34
CA THR A 446 -6.65 -0.89 -13.42
C THR A 446 -7.34 0.47 -13.35
N GLN A 447 -8.41 0.61 -12.55
CA GLN A 447 -9.11 1.87 -12.29
C GLN A 447 -8.61 2.59 -11.03
N GLY A 448 -7.61 2.04 -10.36
CA GLY A 448 -7.02 2.59 -9.15
C GLY A 448 -7.82 2.30 -7.87
N ARG A 449 -8.86 1.46 -7.94
CA ARG A 449 -9.67 1.09 -6.78
C ARG A 449 -8.97 -0.05 -6.01
N LYS A 450 -8.96 0.03 -4.68
CA LYS A 450 -8.48 -1.05 -3.83
C LYS A 450 -9.26 -2.34 -4.13
N MET A 451 -8.56 -3.46 -4.29
CA MET A 451 -9.20 -4.75 -4.47
C MET A 451 -9.92 -5.19 -3.21
N SER A 452 -11.20 -5.55 -3.34
CA SER A 452 -12.03 -6.03 -2.23
C SER A 452 -13.07 -7.04 -2.70
N LYS A 453 -13.49 -7.91 -1.76
CA LYS A 453 -14.56 -8.89 -2.03
C LYS A 453 -15.91 -8.20 -2.33
N SER A 454 -16.18 -7.07 -1.68
CA SER A 454 -17.42 -6.30 -1.86
C SER A 454 -17.56 -5.68 -3.24
N LEU A 455 -16.46 -5.26 -3.85
CA LEU A 455 -16.43 -4.71 -5.21
C LEU A 455 -16.33 -5.81 -6.29
N GLY A 456 -16.02 -7.04 -5.91
CA GLY A 456 -15.85 -8.15 -6.86
C GLY A 456 -14.67 -7.99 -7.82
N ASN A 457 -13.74 -7.08 -7.52
CA ASN A 457 -12.54 -6.78 -8.31
C ASN A 457 -11.27 -7.45 -7.74
N GLY A 458 -11.42 -8.40 -6.81
CA GLY A 458 -10.29 -9.12 -6.22
C GLY A 458 -9.79 -10.24 -7.11
N ILE A 459 -8.47 -10.50 -7.07
CA ILE A 459 -7.83 -11.65 -7.69
C ILE A 459 -7.70 -12.74 -6.64
N ASP A 460 -8.15 -13.97 -6.95
CA ASP A 460 -7.93 -15.12 -6.06
C ASP A 460 -6.48 -15.62 -6.22
N PRO A 461 -5.66 -15.55 -5.16
CA PRO A 461 -4.27 -16.02 -5.23
C PRO A 461 -4.14 -17.50 -5.61
N LEU A 462 -5.09 -18.35 -5.22
CA LEU A 462 -5.04 -19.78 -5.56
C LEU A 462 -5.32 -20.02 -7.04
N GLU A 463 -6.21 -19.24 -7.68
CA GLU A 463 -6.38 -19.29 -9.13
C GLU A 463 -5.08 -18.93 -9.86
N VAL A 464 -4.36 -17.92 -9.36
CA VAL A 464 -3.06 -17.53 -9.91
C VAL A 464 -2.03 -18.65 -9.73
N VAL A 465 -1.98 -19.26 -8.54
CA VAL A 465 -1.08 -20.40 -8.27
C VAL A 465 -1.36 -21.57 -9.21
N ASP A 466 -2.62 -21.91 -9.43
CA ASP A 466 -3.01 -23.03 -10.32
C ASP A 466 -2.65 -22.76 -11.79
N ARG A 467 -2.78 -21.52 -12.26
CA ARG A 467 -2.56 -21.16 -13.67
C ARG A 467 -1.11 -20.81 -14.00
N PHE A 468 -0.42 -20.15 -13.10
CA PHE A 468 0.89 -19.53 -13.34
C PHE A 468 1.99 -20.06 -12.41
N GLY A 469 1.63 -20.67 -11.28
CA GLY A 469 2.53 -21.10 -10.23
C GLY A 469 2.74 -20.06 -9.13
N ALA A 470 3.04 -20.54 -7.91
CA ALA A 470 3.27 -19.69 -6.75
C ALA A 470 4.46 -18.74 -6.93
N ASP A 471 5.54 -19.19 -7.55
CA ASP A 471 6.73 -18.36 -7.82
C ASP A 471 6.40 -17.20 -8.76
N ALA A 472 5.49 -17.40 -9.74
CA ALA A 472 5.02 -16.33 -10.62
C ALA A 472 4.25 -15.26 -9.86
N LEU A 473 3.34 -15.67 -8.97
CA LEU A 473 2.58 -14.75 -8.10
C LEU A 473 3.53 -13.92 -7.24
N ARG A 474 4.44 -14.60 -6.52
CA ARG A 474 5.40 -13.96 -5.60
C ARG A 474 6.30 -12.96 -6.31
N TYR A 475 6.93 -13.39 -7.41
CA TYR A 475 7.80 -12.52 -8.19
C TYR A 475 7.06 -11.29 -8.72
N THR A 476 5.86 -11.47 -9.28
CA THR A 476 5.06 -10.37 -9.80
C THR A 476 4.73 -9.33 -8.71
N VAL A 477 4.28 -9.78 -7.54
CA VAL A 477 3.94 -8.87 -6.43
C VAL A 477 5.17 -8.12 -5.94
N ILE A 478 6.29 -8.82 -5.72
CA ILE A 478 7.52 -8.20 -5.18
C ILE A 478 8.14 -7.24 -6.20
N SER A 479 8.21 -7.64 -7.48
CA SER A 479 8.78 -6.79 -8.54
C SER A 479 7.92 -5.55 -8.85
N ALA A 480 6.63 -5.56 -8.50
CA ALA A 480 5.75 -4.39 -8.64
C ALA A 480 5.73 -3.49 -7.38
N ALA A 481 6.26 -3.97 -6.24
CA ALA A 481 6.18 -3.31 -4.93
C ALA A 481 7.29 -2.26 -4.73
N ALA A 482 7.36 -1.24 -5.58
CA ALA A 482 8.27 -0.11 -5.35
C ALA A 482 7.86 0.67 -4.08
N VAL A 483 8.85 1.11 -3.30
CA VAL A 483 8.62 1.75 -1.99
C VAL A 483 7.72 2.99 -2.14
N GLY A 484 6.58 2.95 -1.47
CA GLY A 484 5.64 4.07 -1.42
C GLY A 484 4.71 4.21 -2.63
N THR A 485 4.63 3.21 -3.49
CA THR A 485 3.67 3.13 -4.59
C THR A 485 2.73 1.94 -4.41
N ASP A 486 1.52 2.04 -4.97
CA ASP A 486 0.58 0.92 -5.00
C ASP A 486 0.87 -0.02 -6.17
N ILE A 487 0.42 -1.26 -6.07
CA ILE A 487 0.54 -2.29 -7.11
C ILE A 487 -0.76 -2.30 -7.93
N TYR A 488 -0.63 -2.19 -9.24
CA TYR A 488 -1.78 -2.23 -10.15
C TYR A 488 -1.78 -3.55 -10.92
N LEU A 489 -2.86 -4.33 -10.77
CA LEU A 489 -3.06 -5.60 -11.47
C LEU A 489 -4.41 -5.60 -12.17
N ASP A 490 -4.50 -6.31 -13.29
CA ASP A 490 -5.76 -6.46 -14.03
C ASP A 490 -6.47 -7.75 -13.62
N PRO A 491 -7.62 -7.67 -12.93
CA PRO A 491 -8.38 -8.86 -12.56
C PRO A 491 -9.06 -9.56 -13.74
N GLU A 492 -9.23 -8.86 -14.89
CA GLU A 492 -9.83 -9.42 -16.09
C GLU A 492 -8.77 -10.04 -17.04
N ASP A 493 -7.51 -9.60 -16.96
CA ASP A 493 -6.39 -10.14 -17.72
C ASP A 493 -5.23 -10.61 -16.83
N LEU A 494 -5.42 -11.77 -16.21
CA LEU A 494 -4.38 -12.40 -15.37
C LEU A 494 -3.13 -12.78 -16.18
N GLU A 495 -3.27 -13.06 -17.49
CA GLU A 495 -2.11 -13.38 -18.33
C GLU A 495 -1.18 -12.17 -18.48
N ALA A 496 -1.73 -10.98 -18.75
CA ALA A 496 -0.91 -9.76 -18.80
C ALA A 496 -0.22 -9.46 -17.46
N SER A 497 -0.92 -9.69 -16.34
CA SER A 497 -0.40 -9.42 -15.01
C SER A 497 0.71 -10.40 -14.57
N PHE A 498 0.53 -11.71 -14.78
CA PHE A 498 1.39 -12.74 -14.18
C PHE A 498 2.33 -13.49 -15.15
N ALA A 499 2.16 -13.34 -16.48
CA ALA A 499 3.06 -13.98 -17.44
C ALA A 499 4.54 -13.58 -17.30
N PRO A 500 4.91 -12.32 -16.97
CA PRO A 500 6.29 -11.96 -16.73
C PRO A 500 6.95 -12.78 -15.62
N GLY A 501 6.28 -12.95 -14.46
CA GLY A 501 6.77 -13.77 -13.36
C GLY A 501 6.87 -15.25 -13.73
N ARG A 502 5.86 -15.80 -14.41
CA ARG A 502 5.89 -17.17 -14.93
C ARG A 502 7.07 -17.38 -15.89
N ASN A 503 7.29 -16.46 -16.81
CA ASN A 503 8.37 -16.55 -17.79
C ASN A 503 9.73 -16.49 -17.11
N PHE A 504 9.89 -15.68 -16.07
CA PHE A 504 11.11 -15.65 -15.28
C PHE A 504 11.36 -16.97 -14.54
N ALA A 505 10.38 -17.50 -13.81
CA ALA A 505 10.50 -18.81 -13.14
C ALA A 505 10.83 -19.94 -14.14
N ASN A 506 10.19 -19.93 -15.32
CA ASN A 506 10.51 -20.87 -16.40
C ASN A 506 11.93 -20.70 -16.94
N LYS A 507 12.45 -19.48 -17.05
CA LYS A 507 13.83 -19.21 -17.47
C LYS A 507 14.80 -19.77 -16.43
N VAL A 508 14.52 -19.57 -15.12
CA VAL A 508 15.33 -20.13 -14.02
C VAL A 508 15.35 -21.66 -14.09
N TRP A 509 14.19 -22.28 -14.27
CA TRP A 509 14.10 -23.73 -14.43
C TRP A 509 14.89 -24.27 -15.62
N ASN A 510 14.74 -23.64 -16.78
CA ASN A 510 15.39 -24.08 -18.00
C ASN A 510 16.92 -23.91 -17.94
N ALA A 511 17.42 -22.82 -17.38
CA ALA A 511 18.85 -22.60 -17.18
C ALA A 511 19.43 -23.58 -16.17
N GLY A 512 18.75 -23.83 -15.05
CA GLY A 512 19.15 -24.82 -14.06
C GLY A 512 19.20 -26.25 -14.65
N ARG A 513 18.15 -26.63 -15.38
CA ARG A 513 18.12 -27.92 -16.07
C ARG A 513 19.24 -28.07 -17.10
N PHE A 514 19.50 -27.05 -17.91
CA PHE A 514 20.63 -27.03 -18.85
C PHE A 514 21.96 -27.21 -18.12
N THR A 515 22.19 -26.51 -17.02
CA THR A 515 23.39 -26.59 -16.19
C THR A 515 23.60 -28.03 -15.68
N LEU A 516 22.57 -28.65 -15.07
CA LEU A 516 22.61 -30.01 -14.57
C LEU A 516 22.97 -31.03 -15.65
N MET A 517 22.38 -30.89 -16.86
CA MET A 517 22.66 -31.74 -17.99
C MET A 517 24.08 -31.56 -18.54
N SER A 518 24.63 -30.34 -18.48
CA SER A 518 25.93 -30.01 -19.09
C SER A 518 27.11 -30.30 -18.16
N VAL A 519 26.89 -30.16 -16.84
CA VAL A 519 27.93 -30.38 -15.84
C VAL A 519 28.22 -31.90 -15.63
N GLY A 520 27.18 -32.74 -15.74
CA GLY A 520 27.32 -34.20 -15.57
C GLY A 520 27.39 -34.62 -14.10
N GLU A 521 27.70 -35.88 -13.84
CA GLU A 521 27.73 -36.51 -12.52
C GLU A 521 29.13 -36.52 -11.86
N ASP A 522 30.17 -36.11 -12.57
CA ASP A 522 31.53 -36.08 -12.01
C ASP A 522 31.65 -35.04 -10.88
N PRO A 523 32.45 -35.34 -9.84
CA PRO A 523 32.67 -34.38 -8.74
C PRO A 523 33.12 -33.02 -9.27
N ILE A 524 32.60 -31.93 -8.65
CA ILE A 524 32.97 -30.57 -8.98
C ILE A 524 34.13 -30.14 -8.09
N ARG A 525 35.14 -29.50 -8.67
CA ARG A 525 36.26 -28.90 -7.92
C ARG A 525 35.82 -27.60 -7.23
N THR A 526 36.60 -27.18 -6.26
CA THR A 526 36.44 -25.85 -5.64
C THR A 526 36.99 -24.75 -6.53
N LEU A 527 36.52 -23.49 -6.35
CA LEU A 527 37.07 -22.34 -7.08
C LEU A 527 38.58 -22.19 -6.88
N GLU A 528 39.10 -22.44 -5.69
CA GLU A 528 40.55 -22.33 -5.41
C GLU A 528 41.36 -23.37 -6.21
N GLU A 529 40.83 -24.55 -6.44
CA GLU A 529 41.51 -25.61 -7.24
C GLU A 529 41.57 -25.31 -8.73
N VAL A 530 40.63 -24.46 -9.24
CA VAL A 530 40.56 -24.11 -10.67
C VAL A 530 40.95 -22.67 -10.92
N LYS A 531 41.39 -21.94 -9.92
CA LYS A 531 41.65 -20.48 -9.96
C LYS A 531 42.63 -20.10 -11.09
N GLY A 532 43.65 -20.93 -11.35
CA GLY A 532 44.61 -20.70 -12.41
C GLY A 532 44.10 -20.94 -13.83
N ASP A 533 42.95 -21.58 -13.97
CA ASP A 533 42.35 -21.97 -15.24
C ASP A 533 41.07 -21.12 -15.54
N LEU A 534 40.76 -20.13 -14.68
CA LEU A 534 39.61 -19.20 -14.89
C LEU A 534 39.85 -18.27 -16.07
N GLU A 535 38.94 -18.28 -17.03
CA GLU A 535 38.98 -17.43 -18.20
C GLU A 535 38.24 -16.10 -17.95
N LEU A 536 38.27 -15.20 -18.91
CA LEU A 536 37.63 -13.87 -18.82
C LEU A 536 36.17 -13.95 -18.39
N ALA A 537 35.37 -14.82 -19.04
CA ALA A 537 33.96 -14.98 -18.75
C ALA A 537 33.71 -15.51 -17.33
N ASP A 538 34.59 -16.41 -16.82
CA ASP A 538 34.48 -16.95 -15.47
C ASP A 538 34.73 -15.87 -14.42
N ARG A 539 35.82 -15.11 -14.55
CA ARG A 539 36.17 -14.02 -13.65
C ARG A 539 35.08 -12.95 -13.64
N TRP A 540 34.57 -12.61 -14.82
CA TRP A 540 33.47 -11.68 -14.96
C TRP A 540 32.22 -12.12 -14.22
N ILE A 541 31.69 -13.33 -14.45
CA ILE A 541 30.42 -13.76 -13.84
C ILE A 541 30.54 -13.94 -12.32
N LEU A 542 31.69 -14.34 -11.82
CA LEU A 542 31.98 -14.43 -10.39
C LEU A 542 32.03 -13.03 -9.75
N SER A 543 32.68 -12.05 -10.39
CA SER A 543 32.67 -10.66 -9.96
C SER A 543 31.24 -10.09 -9.92
N ARG A 544 30.48 -10.35 -10.99
CA ARG A 544 29.07 -9.91 -11.06
C ARG A 544 28.22 -10.56 -9.95
N LEU A 545 28.42 -11.84 -9.64
CA LEU A 545 27.71 -12.51 -8.54
C LEU A 545 28.02 -11.85 -7.19
N SER A 546 29.30 -11.56 -6.90
CA SER A 546 29.72 -10.88 -5.67
C SER A 546 29.01 -9.53 -5.52
N ARG A 547 29.07 -8.69 -6.56
CA ARG A 547 28.40 -7.37 -6.57
C ARG A 547 26.89 -7.46 -6.50
N THR A 548 26.30 -8.50 -7.10
CA THR A 548 24.86 -8.76 -7.02
C THR A 548 24.45 -9.10 -5.60
N ALA A 549 25.19 -9.97 -4.91
CA ALA A 549 24.94 -10.32 -3.51
C ALA A 549 25.03 -9.08 -2.59
N GLU A 550 26.06 -8.25 -2.76
CA GLU A 550 26.23 -7.01 -2.01
C GLU A 550 25.09 -6.02 -2.28
N SER A 551 24.73 -5.84 -3.55
CA SER A 551 23.65 -4.94 -3.94
C SER A 551 22.29 -5.39 -3.38
N MET A 552 21.96 -6.68 -3.54
CA MET A 552 20.71 -7.22 -3.02
C MET A 552 20.62 -7.11 -1.50
N THR A 553 21.72 -7.40 -0.78
CA THR A 553 21.80 -7.23 0.68
C THR A 553 21.52 -5.79 1.08
N ARG A 554 22.19 -4.85 0.47
CA ARG A 554 22.00 -3.41 0.73
C ARG A 554 20.56 -2.94 0.46
N GLU A 555 19.94 -3.41 -0.63
CA GLU A 555 18.57 -3.01 -0.95
C GLU A 555 17.54 -3.70 -0.04
N LEU A 556 17.79 -4.95 0.42
CA LEU A 556 16.99 -5.61 1.45
C LEU A 556 17.03 -4.85 2.79
N GLU A 557 18.22 -4.43 3.24
CA GLU A 557 18.39 -3.64 4.48
C GLU A 557 17.65 -2.30 4.42
N ARG A 558 17.41 -1.79 3.21
CA ARG A 558 16.64 -0.57 2.93
C ARG A 558 15.15 -0.81 2.65
N PHE A 559 14.70 -2.05 2.72
CA PHE A 559 13.32 -2.45 2.37
C PHE A 559 12.92 -2.13 0.93
N ARG A 560 13.87 -2.10 0.00
CA ARG A 560 13.65 -1.82 -1.42
C ARG A 560 13.45 -3.12 -2.20
N LEU A 561 12.37 -3.83 -1.90
CA LEU A 561 12.12 -5.19 -2.43
C LEU A 561 12.01 -5.24 -3.95
N HIS A 562 11.47 -4.20 -4.57
CA HIS A 562 11.46 -4.06 -6.03
C HIS A 562 12.88 -4.09 -6.62
N ASP A 563 13.80 -3.30 -6.05
CA ASP A 563 15.18 -3.21 -6.53
C ASP A 563 15.94 -4.53 -6.31
N VAL A 564 15.61 -5.27 -5.24
CA VAL A 564 16.13 -6.63 -5.01
C VAL A 564 15.71 -7.56 -6.15
N ALA A 565 14.43 -7.55 -6.52
CA ALA A 565 13.91 -8.39 -7.60
C ALA A 565 14.52 -8.01 -8.97
N GLU A 566 14.66 -6.71 -9.24
CA GLU A 566 15.27 -6.20 -10.47
C GLU A 566 16.75 -6.59 -10.56
N THR A 567 17.53 -6.42 -9.47
CA THR A 567 18.95 -6.79 -9.41
C THR A 567 19.13 -8.30 -9.67
N ALA A 568 18.31 -9.14 -9.03
CA ALA A 568 18.35 -10.57 -9.23
C ALA A 568 17.98 -10.98 -10.67
N TYR A 569 16.96 -10.30 -11.24
CA TYR A 569 16.55 -10.53 -12.62
C TYR A 569 17.65 -10.18 -13.61
N GLN A 570 18.28 -9.00 -13.46
CA GLN A 570 19.37 -8.54 -14.34
C GLN A 570 20.55 -9.51 -14.32
N PHE A 571 21.00 -9.90 -13.15
CA PHE A 571 22.09 -10.90 -13.06
C PHE A 571 21.67 -12.23 -13.68
N PHE A 572 20.51 -12.78 -13.30
CA PHE A 572 20.13 -14.11 -13.75
C PHE A 572 19.84 -14.15 -15.24
N TRP A 573 18.96 -13.21 -15.72
CA TRP A 573 18.49 -13.23 -17.10
C TRP A 573 19.55 -12.69 -18.06
N SER A 574 20.03 -11.48 -17.79
CA SER A 574 20.86 -10.75 -18.74
C SER A 574 22.33 -11.15 -18.68
N GLU A 575 22.86 -11.53 -17.50
CA GLU A 575 24.29 -11.86 -17.37
C GLU A 575 24.53 -13.38 -17.39
N LEU A 576 23.91 -14.14 -16.49
CA LEU A 576 24.13 -15.57 -16.40
C LEU A 576 23.54 -16.33 -17.59
N ALA A 577 22.22 -16.12 -17.89
CA ALA A 577 21.52 -16.94 -18.88
C ALA A 577 21.77 -16.52 -20.33
N ASP A 578 21.82 -15.21 -20.62
CA ASP A 578 21.92 -14.73 -22.00
C ASP A 578 23.39 -14.59 -22.47
N TRP A 579 24.33 -14.43 -21.52
CA TRP A 579 25.74 -14.30 -21.85
C TRP A 579 26.59 -15.47 -21.36
N TYR A 580 26.70 -15.69 -20.05
CA TYR A 580 27.64 -16.66 -19.52
C TYR A 580 27.34 -18.09 -20.00
N LEU A 581 26.07 -18.52 -19.91
CA LEU A 581 25.67 -19.85 -20.40
C LEU A 581 26.00 -20.05 -21.87
N GLU A 582 25.86 -19.05 -22.72
CA GLU A 582 26.15 -19.17 -24.15
C GLU A 582 27.67 -19.23 -24.39
N LEU A 583 28.46 -18.44 -23.68
CA LEU A 583 29.91 -18.37 -23.78
C LEU A 583 30.60 -19.72 -23.39
N VAL A 584 30.10 -20.39 -22.36
CA VAL A 584 30.75 -21.59 -21.81
C VAL A 584 30.33 -22.88 -22.51
N LYS A 585 29.37 -22.88 -23.43
CA LYS A 585 28.92 -24.10 -24.16
C LYS A 585 30.04 -24.88 -24.83
N PRO A 586 30.99 -24.29 -25.58
CA PRO A 586 32.10 -25.01 -26.18
C PRO A 586 33.00 -25.68 -25.13
N ARG A 587 33.32 -24.96 -24.07
CA ARG A 587 34.14 -25.40 -22.94
C ARG A 587 33.49 -26.59 -22.23
N LEU A 588 32.20 -26.53 -21.93
CA LEU A 588 31.45 -27.61 -21.28
C LEU A 588 31.45 -28.90 -22.11
N ARG A 589 31.49 -28.78 -23.46
CA ARG A 589 31.64 -29.90 -24.38
C ARG A 589 33.07 -30.45 -24.44
N GLY A 590 34.03 -29.75 -23.81
CA GLY A 590 35.44 -30.13 -23.80
C GLY A 590 36.22 -29.74 -25.07
N GLU A 591 35.71 -28.87 -25.88
CA GLU A 591 36.35 -28.41 -27.14
C GLU A 591 37.64 -27.63 -26.86
N GLU A 592 37.78 -27.01 -25.69
CA GLU A 592 38.94 -26.18 -25.26
C GLU A 592 39.83 -26.85 -24.21
N GLY A 593 39.67 -28.16 -24.00
CA GLY A 593 40.49 -28.93 -23.11
C GLY A 593 39.92 -29.19 -21.71
N ALA A 594 40.54 -30.10 -20.97
CA ALA A 594 39.99 -30.57 -19.70
C ALA A 594 40.05 -29.54 -18.57
N ALA A 595 41.11 -28.71 -18.50
CA ALA A 595 41.26 -27.69 -17.46
C ALA A 595 40.23 -26.56 -17.64
N SER A 596 40.07 -26.03 -18.87
CA SER A 596 39.07 -25.04 -19.25
C SER A 596 37.64 -25.57 -18.97
N ARG A 597 37.34 -26.82 -19.31
CA ARG A 597 36.04 -27.48 -19.00
C ARG A 597 35.78 -27.53 -17.51
N GLU A 598 36.77 -27.88 -16.68
CA GLU A 598 36.58 -27.99 -15.23
C GLU A 598 36.39 -26.60 -14.59
N ALA A 599 37.13 -25.61 -15.02
CA ALA A 599 36.93 -24.20 -14.60
C ALA A 599 35.51 -23.72 -14.94
N ALA A 600 35.06 -23.96 -16.18
CA ALA A 600 33.71 -23.60 -16.62
C ALA A 600 32.60 -24.32 -15.80
N ARG A 601 32.76 -25.63 -15.51
CA ARG A 601 31.82 -26.40 -14.68
C ARG A 601 31.73 -25.83 -13.27
N THR A 602 32.87 -25.60 -12.62
CA THR A 602 32.97 -25.06 -11.26
C THR A 602 32.33 -23.67 -11.17
N THR A 603 32.70 -22.79 -12.10
CA THR A 603 32.17 -21.42 -12.13
C THR A 603 30.65 -21.40 -12.36
N LEU A 604 30.15 -22.20 -13.31
CA LEU A 604 28.72 -22.28 -13.62
C LEU A 604 27.89 -22.76 -12.41
N ILE A 605 28.38 -23.82 -11.72
CA ILE A 605 27.69 -24.30 -10.50
C ILE A 605 27.76 -23.25 -9.39
N THR A 606 28.91 -22.61 -9.19
CA THR A 606 29.04 -21.55 -8.17
C THR A 606 28.11 -20.38 -8.43
N ALA A 607 28.07 -19.92 -9.68
CA ALA A 607 27.19 -18.81 -10.06
C ALA A 607 25.70 -19.17 -9.94
N LEU A 608 25.32 -20.37 -10.38
CA LEU A 608 23.93 -20.83 -10.27
C LEU A 608 23.54 -21.07 -8.80
N GLU A 609 24.34 -21.73 -8.01
CA GLU A 609 24.09 -22.00 -6.58
C GLU A 609 23.95 -20.67 -5.80
N GLY A 610 24.86 -19.72 -6.03
CA GLY A 610 24.82 -18.41 -5.38
C GLY A 610 23.54 -17.62 -5.71
N ILE A 611 23.16 -17.55 -7.00
CA ILE A 611 21.95 -16.82 -7.37
C ILE A 611 20.67 -17.56 -6.97
N LEU A 612 20.64 -18.88 -6.88
CA LEU A 612 19.47 -19.60 -6.35
C LEU A 612 19.24 -19.26 -4.88
N ARG A 613 20.30 -19.13 -4.06
CA ARG A 613 20.19 -18.65 -2.68
C ARG A 613 19.65 -17.22 -2.61
N LEU A 614 20.15 -16.34 -3.47
CA LEU A 614 19.69 -14.94 -3.53
C LEU A 614 18.22 -14.83 -4.00
N LEU A 615 17.78 -15.67 -4.91
CA LEU A 615 16.40 -15.70 -5.44
C LEU A 615 15.43 -16.43 -4.52
N HIS A 616 15.88 -17.27 -3.61
CA HIS A 616 15.01 -18.12 -2.82
C HIS A 616 13.93 -17.37 -2.03
N PRO A 617 14.20 -16.26 -1.36
CA PRO A 617 13.15 -15.49 -0.68
C PRO A 617 12.06 -14.97 -1.64
N LEU A 618 12.35 -14.80 -2.91
CA LEU A 618 11.43 -14.29 -3.93
C LEU A 618 10.62 -15.43 -4.58
N ILE A 619 11.30 -16.50 -5.02
CA ILE A 619 10.73 -17.62 -5.79
C ILE A 619 11.18 -18.97 -5.18
N PRO A 620 10.66 -19.34 -4.00
CA PRO A 620 11.21 -20.43 -3.20
C PRO A 620 11.06 -21.81 -3.84
N PHE A 621 10.01 -22.09 -4.62
CA PHE A 621 9.73 -23.44 -5.09
C PHE A 621 10.70 -23.90 -6.19
N VAL A 622 10.90 -23.09 -7.21
CA VAL A 622 11.82 -23.42 -8.32
C VAL A 622 13.28 -23.43 -7.85
N THR A 623 13.63 -22.55 -6.95
CA THR A 623 15.01 -22.46 -6.43
C THR A 623 15.35 -23.64 -5.53
N GLU A 624 14.46 -24.05 -4.63
CA GLU A 624 14.63 -25.25 -3.81
C GLU A 624 14.76 -26.50 -4.67
N GLU A 625 13.83 -26.69 -5.63
CA GLU A 625 13.82 -27.89 -6.48
C GLU A 625 15.10 -28.03 -7.31
N LEU A 626 15.64 -26.93 -7.83
CA LEU A 626 16.91 -26.92 -8.54
C LEU A 626 18.10 -27.15 -7.61
N TRP A 627 18.12 -26.43 -6.49
CA TRP A 627 19.24 -26.49 -5.55
C TRP A 627 19.42 -27.89 -4.96
N GLN A 628 18.34 -28.60 -4.65
CA GLN A 628 18.40 -29.99 -4.20
C GLN A 628 19.08 -30.95 -5.20
N LYS A 629 19.07 -30.61 -6.49
CA LYS A 629 19.66 -31.39 -7.56
C LYS A 629 21.09 -30.97 -7.93
N LEU A 630 21.54 -29.82 -7.45
CA LEU A 630 22.91 -29.37 -7.72
C LEU A 630 23.92 -30.17 -6.92
N PRO A 631 25.12 -30.45 -7.49
CA PRO A 631 26.24 -31.04 -6.75
C PRO A 631 26.67 -30.03 -5.65
N TRP A 632 26.98 -30.58 -4.45
CA TRP A 632 27.47 -29.77 -3.35
C TRP A 632 28.97 -29.47 -3.55
N ILE A 633 29.31 -28.19 -3.58
CA ILE A 633 30.65 -27.67 -3.90
C ILE A 633 31.42 -27.13 -2.68
N ARG A 634 30.78 -27.04 -1.53
CA ARG A 634 31.39 -26.52 -0.30
C ARG A 634 31.93 -27.67 0.54
N ALA A 635 33.24 -27.92 0.44
CA ALA A 635 33.89 -29.00 1.18
C ALA A 635 34.03 -28.71 2.69
N ASP A 636 33.93 -27.43 3.08
CA ASP A 636 34.12 -26.96 4.44
C ASP A 636 32.89 -27.03 5.34
N ALA A 637 31.72 -27.28 4.77
CA ALA A 637 30.46 -27.31 5.50
C ALA A 637 29.54 -28.44 5.02
N PRO A 638 28.75 -29.09 5.92
CA PRO A 638 27.71 -30.01 5.50
C PRO A 638 26.64 -29.28 4.67
N ARG A 639 26.02 -30.00 3.75
CA ARG A 639 24.88 -29.46 2.99
C ARG A 639 23.66 -29.31 3.93
N PRO A 640 23.01 -28.14 4.00
CA PRO A 640 21.74 -27.99 4.72
C PRO A 640 20.65 -28.89 4.12
N GLU A 641 19.62 -29.19 4.89
CA GLU A 641 18.47 -29.98 4.39
C GLU A 641 17.66 -29.22 3.34
N THR A 642 17.55 -27.91 3.53
CA THR A 642 16.80 -27.00 2.64
C THR A 642 17.62 -25.74 2.35
N LEU A 643 17.35 -25.13 1.22
CA LEU A 643 17.94 -23.85 0.84
C LEU A 643 17.60 -22.73 1.82
N MET A 644 16.47 -22.82 2.53
CA MET A 644 16.08 -21.87 3.59
C MET A 644 17.10 -21.77 4.72
N GLU A 645 17.83 -22.87 5.01
CA GLU A 645 18.87 -22.92 6.06
C GLU A 645 20.25 -22.55 5.52
N ALA A 646 20.41 -22.43 4.20
CA ALA A 646 21.68 -22.06 3.60
C ALA A 646 22.04 -20.63 3.92
N PRO A 647 23.32 -20.32 4.25
CA PRO A 647 23.76 -18.97 4.55
C PRO A 647 23.48 -18.01 3.39
N TRP A 648 22.99 -16.81 3.70
CA TRP A 648 22.82 -15.76 2.70
C TRP A 648 24.15 -15.41 2.04
N PRO A 649 24.25 -15.37 0.68
CA PRO A 649 25.49 -15.04 -0.01
C PRO A 649 25.97 -13.63 0.34
N GLN A 650 27.23 -13.51 0.67
CA GLN A 650 27.89 -12.23 0.92
C GLN A 650 28.68 -11.81 -0.31
N GLY A 651 28.90 -10.51 -0.48
CA GLY A 651 29.88 -10.00 -1.43
C GLY A 651 31.28 -10.45 -1.03
N GLU A 652 32.03 -11.01 -1.97
CA GLU A 652 33.40 -11.47 -1.77
C GLU A 652 34.36 -10.62 -2.60
N SER A 653 34.99 -9.64 -2.00
CA SER A 653 35.94 -8.74 -2.69
C SER A 653 37.09 -9.48 -3.38
N ALA A 654 37.40 -10.69 -2.95
CA ALA A 654 38.40 -11.56 -3.59
C ALA A 654 37.96 -12.08 -4.98
N LEU A 655 36.65 -12.05 -5.27
CA LEU A 655 36.08 -12.42 -6.57
C LEU A 655 35.86 -11.22 -7.49
N GLU A 656 35.98 -10.00 -6.99
CA GLU A 656 35.76 -8.78 -7.78
C GLU A 656 36.94 -8.52 -8.73
N ASP A 657 36.62 -8.32 -10.01
CA ASP A 657 37.60 -8.08 -11.08
C ASP A 657 37.07 -7.00 -12.03
N ASP A 658 37.38 -5.73 -11.71
CA ASP A 658 36.98 -4.56 -12.50
C ASP A 658 37.49 -4.66 -13.95
N ALA A 659 38.68 -5.19 -14.16
CA ALA A 659 39.24 -5.35 -15.47
C ALA A 659 38.48 -6.37 -16.33
N ALA A 660 38.06 -7.48 -15.72
CA ALA A 660 37.24 -8.46 -16.41
C ALA A 660 35.84 -7.91 -16.73
N GLU A 661 35.26 -7.10 -15.84
CA GLU A 661 33.97 -6.44 -16.10
C GLU A 661 34.05 -5.44 -17.26
N GLU A 662 35.10 -4.60 -17.33
CA GLU A 662 35.31 -3.63 -18.41
C GLU A 662 35.53 -4.31 -19.75
N GLN A 663 36.37 -5.37 -19.78
CA GLN A 663 36.62 -6.17 -20.97
C GLN A 663 35.33 -6.85 -21.47
N MET A 664 34.55 -7.44 -20.59
CA MET A 664 33.29 -8.08 -20.97
C MET A 664 32.23 -7.06 -21.41
N ALA A 665 32.16 -5.90 -20.80
CA ALA A 665 31.25 -4.84 -21.23
C ALA A 665 31.55 -4.39 -22.68
N SER A 666 32.82 -4.18 -23.01
CA SER A 666 33.27 -3.85 -24.38
C SER A 666 32.96 -4.98 -25.38
N LEU A 667 33.16 -6.22 -25.00
CA LEU A 667 32.83 -7.40 -25.80
C LEU A 667 31.32 -7.53 -26.05
N GLN A 668 30.51 -7.36 -25.00
CA GLN A 668 29.04 -7.39 -25.07
C GLN A 668 28.50 -6.27 -25.96
N GLU A 669 29.06 -5.08 -25.85
CA GLU A 669 28.72 -3.94 -26.72
C GLU A 669 29.00 -4.25 -28.18
N LEU A 670 30.19 -4.75 -28.49
CA LEU A 670 30.58 -5.13 -29.86
C LEU A 670 29.59 -6.16 -30.44
N ILE A 671 29.38 -7.26 -29.73
CA ILE A 671 28.49 -8.33 -30.19
C ILE A 671 27.04 -7.81 -30.39
N THR A 672 26.59 -6.97 -29.48
CA THR A 672 25.25 -6.36 -29.56
C THR A 672 25.11 -5.42 -30.74
N GLN A 673 26.13 -4.61 -31.01
CA GLN A 673 26.15 -3.69 -32.16
C GLN A 673 26.18 -4.49 -33.47
N ILE A 674 26.98 -5.55 -33.57
CA ILE A 674 27.00 -6.41 -34.76
C ILE A 674 25.62 -7.01 -35.01
N ARG A 675 24.99 -7.60 -33.98
CA ARG A 675 23.63 -8.17 -34.07
C ARG A 675 22.62 -7.11 -34.49
N ARG A 676 22.72 -5.89 -33.95
CA ARG A 676 21.85 -4.77 -34.26
C ARG A 676 22.00 -4.38 -35.74
N LEU A 677 23.23 -4.17 -36.22
CA LEU A 677 23.47 -3.81 -37.61
C LEU A 677 23.01 -4.89 -38.60
N LYS A 678 23.28 -6.16 -38.28
CA LYS A 678 22.76 -7.27 -39.10
C LYS A 678 21.23 -7.23 -39.22
N LYS A 679 20.52 -7.06 -38.12
CA LYS A 679 19.05 -6.95 -38.09
C LYS A 679 18.55 -5.72 -38.84
N GLU A 680 19.23 -4.60 -38.67
CA GLU A 680 18.89 -3.32 -39.27
C GLU A 680 19.00 -3.30 -40.80
N TYR A 681 19.99 -4.03 -41.33
CA TYR A 681 20.19 -4.19 -42.78
C TYR A 681 19.64 -5.49 -43.35
N GLY A 682 18.78 -6.18 -42.63
CA GLY A 682 18.08 -7.36 -43.12
C GLY A 682 18.97 -8.57 -43.39
N VAL A 683 20.17 -8.64 -42.78
CA VAL A 683 21.07 -9.78 -42.90
C VAL A 683 20.43 -10.99 -42.19
N PRO A 684 20.22 -12.13 -42.87
CA PRO A 684 19.62 -13.32 -42.20
C PRO A 684 20.45 -13.73 -40.99
N GLU A 685 19.79 -14.13 -39.90
CA GLU A 685 20.43 -14.40 -38.62
C GLU A 685 21.52 -15.52 -38.72
N ALA A 686 21.32 -16.49 -39.57
CA ALA A 686 22.27 -17.58 -39.79
C ALA A 686 23.50 -17.19 -40.62
N THR A 687 23.46 -16.06 -41.32
CA THR A 687 24.53 -15.64 -42.22
C THR A 687 25.73 -15.13 -41.42
N ARG A 688 26.91 -15.66 -41.72
CA ARG A 688 28.18 -15.15 -41.15
C ARG A 688 28.73 -14.03 -42.04
N VAL A 689 29.19 -12.94 -41.41
CA VAL A 689 29.75 -11.75 -42.06
C VAL A 689 31.15 -11.48 -41.52
N ASP A 690 32.01 -10.87 -42.30
CA ASP A 690 33.26 -10.31 -41.76
C ASP A 690 33.02 -9.02 -41.02
N VAL A 691 33.84 -8.74 -40.03
CA VAL A 691 33.78 -7.50 -39.23
C VAL A 691 35.12 -6.83 -39.26
N HIS A 692 35.15 -5.55 -39.65
CA HIS A 692 36.32 -4.70 -39.59
C HIS A 692 36.21 -3.72 -38.44
N LEU A 693 37.31 -3.58 -37.69
CA LEU A 693 37.37 -2.67 -36.55
C LEU A 693 38.54 -1.71 -36.77
N ASP A 694 38.35 -0.42 -36.47
CA ASP A 694 39.38 0.60 -36.50
C ASP A 694 39.42 1.40 -35.21
N GLY A 695 40.59 1.87 -34.81
CA GLY A 695 40.74 2.70 -33.63
C GLY A 695 40.56 1.98 -32.30
N ALA A 696 40.59 0.64 -32.25
CA ALA A 696 40.42 -0.10 -31.00
C ALA A 696 41.57 0.17 -30.02
N PRO A 697 41.28 0.56 -28.75
CA PRO A 697 42.29 0.71 -27.70
C PRO A 697 43.12 -0.56 -27.48
N GLY A 698 44.40 -0.45 -27.07
CA GLY A 698 45.29 -1.60 -26.94
C GLY A 698 44.78 -2.70 -25.99
N ALA A 699 44.18 -2.35 -24.87
CA ALA A 699 43.54 -3.31 -23.95
C ALA A 699 42.37 -4.04 -24.62
N PHE A 700 41.61 -3.36 -25.49
CA PHE A 700 40.51 -3.99 -26.21
C PHE A 700 40.99 -4.90 -27.34
N GLN A 701 42.15 -4.55 -27.99
CA GLN A 701 42.79 -5.43 -28.99
C GLN A 701 43.18 -6.78 -28.37
N GLU A 702 43.74 -6.80 -27.16
CA GLU A 702 44.01 -8.04 -26.43
C GLU A 702 42.74 -8.86 -26.17
N THR A 703 41.66 -8.20 -25.79
CA THR A 703 40.35 -8.84 -25.59
C THR A 703 39.83 -9.45 -26.90
N LEU A 704 39.91 -8.71 -28.02
CA LEU A 704 39.50 -9.18 -29.32
C LEU A 704 40.28 -10.42 -29.76
N ALA A 705 41.61 -10.43 -29.54
CA ALA A 705 42.47 -11.55 -29.92
C ALA A 705 42.19 -12.80 -29.08
N THR A 706 41.88 -12.63 -27.78
CA THR A 706 41.61 -13.80 -26.87
C THR A 706 40.16 -14.28 -26.97
N GLN A 707 39.22 -13.44 -27.40
CA GLN A 707 37.77 -13.73 -27.42
C GLN A 707 37.22 -13.84 -28.87
N GLU A 708 38.05 -14.04 -29.88
CA GLU A 708 37.62 -14.11 -31.28
C GLU A 708 36.59 -15.22 -31.51
N GLU A 709 36.80 -16.43 -30.93
CA GLU A 709 35.87 -17.56 -31.04
C GLU A 709 34.52 -17.24 -30.43
N ALA A 710 34.46 -16.52 -29.29
CA ALA A 710 33.24 -16.07 -28.66
C ALA A 710 32.48 -15.06 -29.53
N ILE A 711 33.19 -14.12 -30.18
CA ILE A 711 32.59 -13.17 -31.09
C ILE A 711 32.05 -13.87 -32.35
N GLN A 712 32.81 -14.81 -32.91
CA GLN A 712 32.37 -15.60 -34.06
C GLN A 712 31.13 -16.44 -33.74
N LEU A 713 31.08 -17.01 -32.54
CA LEU A 713 29.93 -17.82 -32.08
C LEU A 713 28.69 -16.96 -31.89
N LEU A 714 28.81 -15.91 -31.07
CA LEU A 714 27.64 -15.14 -30.57
C LEU A 714 27.16 -14.09 -31.57
N ALA A 715 28.05 -13.44 -32.33
CA ALA A 715 27.64 -12.48 -33.35
C ALA A 715 27.44 -13.09 -34.73
N ARG A 716 27.77 -14.39 -34.89
CA ARG A 716 27.76 -15.08 -36.18
C ARG A 716 28.56 -14.35 -37.25
N VAL A 717 29.82 -14.12 -36.92
CA VAL A 717 30.82 -13.54 -37.84
C VAL A 717 31.78 -14.60 -38.33
N SER A 718 32.38 -14.38 -39.50
CA SER A 718 33.40 -15.25 -40.10
C SER A 718 34.80 -14.93 -39.56
N GLN A 719 35.14 -13.66 -39.54
CA GLN A 719 36.42 -13.12 -39.07
C GLN A 719 36.25 -11.73 -38.45
N VAL A 720 37.10 -11.44 -37.47
CA VAL A 720 37.25 -10.12 -36.88
C VAL A 720 38.58 -9.56 -37.32
N ARG A 721 38.62 -8.40 -38.04
CA ARG A 721 39.80 -7.76 -38.56
C ARG A 721 40.05 -6.44 -37.83
N PRO A 722 41.03 -6.39 -36.93
CA PRO A 722 41.32 -5.17 -36.14
C PRO A 722 42.09 -4.08 -36.93
N ASP A 723 42.40 -4.27 -38.18
CA ASP A 723 43.37 -3.49 -38.98
C ASP A 723 42.76 -2.42 -39.89
N GLY A 724 41.46 -2.09 -39.69
CA GLY A 724 40.83 -0.97 -40.42
C GLY A 724 40.68 -1.13 -41.95
N GLY A 725 40.64 -2.32 -42.50
CA GLY A 725 40.44 -2.58 -43.93
C GLY A 725 38.98 -2.54 -44.34
N GLY A 726 38.42 -1.41 -44.73
CA GLY A 726 37.05 -1.34 -45.21
C GLY A 726 36.47 0.08 -45.37
N THR A 727 37.28 1.08 -45.33
CA THR A 727 36.85 2.47 -45.57
C THR A 727 36.60 2.70 -47.06
N GLY A 728 35.34 2.76 -47.48
CA GLY A 728 34.92 3.08 -48.84
C GLY A 728 34.05 2.04 -49.53
N ASP A 729 33.81 0.84 -48.89
CA ASP A 729 32.94 -0.19 -49.42
C ASP A 729 31.50 -0.03 -48.90
N ALA A 730 30.52 -0.49 -49.69
CA ALA A 730 29.12 -0.48 -49.29
C ALA A 730 28.90 -1.42 -48.07
N GLY A 731 28.48 -0.83 -46.94
CA GLY A 731 28.30 -1.64 -45.69
C GLY A 731 27.65 -0.87 -44.59
N ALA A 732 27.52 -1.55 -43.43
CA ALA A 732 26.95 -0.99 -42.20
C ALA A 732 28.04 -0.49 -41.26
N HIS A 733 27.88 0.71 -40.74
CA HIS A 733 28.81 1.35 -39.84
C HIS A 733 28.25 1.48 -38.43
N GLY A 734 29.09 1.40 -37.41
CA GLY A 734 28.79 1.63 -36.02
C GLY A 734 30.01 2.16 -35.28
N VAL A 735 29.79 2.72 -34.11
CA VAL A 735 30.88 3.18 -33.23
C VAL A 735 30.59 2.67 -31.84
N LEU A 736 31.56 2.12 -31.15
CA LEU A 736 31.49 1.68 -29.78
C LEU A 736 31.77 2.86 -28.82
N THR A 737 31.35 2.71 -27.57
CA THR A 737 31.56 3.75 -26.53
C THR A 737 33.03 4.04 -26.25
N ASN A 738 33.93 3.08 -26.48
CA ASN A 738 35.37 3.23 -26.37
C ASN A 738 36.04 3.87 -27.59
N GLY A 739 35.25 4.34 -28.60
CA GLY A 739 35.71 5.00 -29.80
C GLY A 739 36.08 4.06 -30.96
N THR A 740 35.97 2.74 -30.79
CA THR A 740 36.25 1.78 -31.87
C THR A 740 35.20 1.91 -32.98
N GLU A 741 35.61 2.13 -34.20
CA GLU A 741 34.76 2.11 -35.38
C GLU A 741 34.51 0.67 -35.85
N LEU A 742 33.27 0.37 -36.14
CA LEU A 742 32.81 -0.96 -36.59
C LEU A 742 32.25 -0.86 -38.00
N PHE A 743 32.74 -1.71 -38.88
CA PHE A 743 32.25 -1.83 -40.26
C PHE A 743 31.92 -3.26 -40.62
N LEU A 744 30.72 -3.47 -41.16
CA LEU A 744 30.25 -4.74 -41.73
C LEU A 744 30.08 -4.62 -43.21
N PRO A 745 30.91 -5.27 -44.05
CA PRO A 745 30.70 -5.31 -45.49
C PRO A 745 29.41 -6.08 -45.82
N LEU A 746 28.55 -5.49 -46.60
CA LEU A 746 27.27 -6.08 -47.00
C LEU A 746 27.26 -6.56 -48.44
N GLU A 747 28.28 -6.28 -49.24
CA GLU A 747 28.42 -6.77 -50.59
C GLU A 747 28.52 -8.29 -50.63
N GLY A 748 27.66 -8.95 -51.43
CA GLY A 748 27.57 -10.42 -51.49
C GLY A 748 26.87 -11.09 -50.32
N VAL A 749 26.48 -10.32 -49.30
CA VAL A 749 25.74 -10.83 -48.12
C VAL A 749 24.25 -10.62 -48.27
N ILE A 750 23.82 -9.48 -48.82
CA ILE A 750 22.46 -9.15 -49.16
C ILE A 750 22.37 -8.65 -50.61
N ASP A 751 21.17 -8.68 -51.18
CA ASP A 751 20.91 -7.99 -52.47
C ASP A 751 20.78 -6.48 -52.20
N LEU A 752 21.90 -5.75 -52.39
CA LEU A 752 22.00 -4.31 -52.13
C LEU A 752 21.01 -3.49 -52.94
N GLU A 753 20.72 -3.90 -54.17
CA GLU A 753 19.79 -3.19 -55.04
C GLU A 753 18.32 -3.44 -54.64
N ALA A 754 18.01 -4.65 -54.20
CA ALA A 754 16.70 -4.97 -53.64
C ALA A 754 16.43 -4.24 -52.31
N GLU A 755 17.47 -4.16 -51.44
CA GLU A 755 17.38 -3.49 -50.16
C GLU A 755 17.27 -1.97 -50.32
N LYS A 756 18.08 -1.36 -51.21
CA LYS A 756 17.94 0.07 -51.56
C LYS A 756 16.53 0.39 -52.05
N LYS A 757 15.99 -0.45 -52.94
CA LYS A 757 14.64 -0.26 -53.45
C LYS A 757 13.59 -0.35 -52.31
N ARG A 758 13.75 -1.30 -51.40
CA ARG A 758 12.89 -1.45 -50.26
C ARG A 758 12.92 -0.21 -49.37
N LEU A 759 14.12 0.28 -48.99
CA LEU A 759 14.31 1.46 -48.16
C LEU A 759 13.75 2.73 -48.87
N GLN A 760 13.95 2.87 -50.16
CA GLN A 760 13.37 3.98 -50.93
C GLN A 760 11.85 3.92 -51.00
N GLU A 761 11.24 2.76 -51.05
CA GLU A 761 9.79 2.59 -51.00
C GLU A 761 9.25 2.98 -49.60
N GLU A 762 10.00 2.64 -48.56
CA GLU A 762 9.66 2.99 -47.17
C GLU A 762 9.82 4.50 -46.92
N ILE A 763 10.88 5.13 -47.42
CA ILE A 763 11.07 6.60 -47.40
C ILE A 763 9.88 7.29 -48.07
N ARG A 764 9.48 6.82 -49.25
CA ARG A 764 8.29 7.38 -49.95
C ARG A 764 6.99 7.24 -49.19
N ARG A 765 6.84 6.15 -48.47
CA ARG A 765 5.68 5.91 -47.57
C ARG A 765 5.69 6.91 -46.42
N LEU A 766 6.84 7.06 -45.72
CA LEU A 766 7.02 8.03 -44.62
C LEU A 766 6.83 9.47 -45.06
N GLU A 767 7.33 9.85 -46.24
CA GLU A 767 7.08 11.16 -46.83
C GLU A 767 5.59 11.42 -47.09
N GLY A 768 4.86 10.40 -47.51
CA GLY A 768 3.41 10.49 -47.65
C GLY A 768 2.68 10.71 -46.35
N GLN A 769 3.12 10.03 -45.28
CA GLN A 769 2.59 10.17 -43.92
C GLN A 769 2.96 11.53 -43.31
N LEU A 770 4.21 11.95 -43.46
CA LEU A 770 4.73 13.26 -43.02
C LEU A 770 3.93 14.39 -43.65
N ARG A 771 3.79 14.36 -44.97
CA ARG A 771 2.98 15.36 -45.73
C ARG A 771 1.53 15.37 -45.27
N GLY A 772 0.96 14.19 -44.87
CA GLY A 772 -0.38 14.10 -44.32
C GLY A 772 -0.51 14.82 -42.97
N SER A 773 0.47 14.65 -42.07
CA SER A 773 0.53 15.30 -40.76
C SER A 773 0.82 16.78 -40.87
N GLU A 774 1.79 17.19 -41.75
CA GLU A 774 2.10 18.59 -42.00
C GLU A 774 0.92 19.38 -42.58
N LYS A 775 0.17 18.77 -43.52
CA LYS A 775 -1.03 19.38 -44.09
C LYS A 775 -2.14 19.59 -43.05
N LYS A 776 -2.24 18.70 -42.02
CA LYS A 776 -3.16 18.91 -40.90
C LYS A 776 -2.67 20.04 -40.00
N LEU A 777 -1.35 20.13 -39.76
CA LEU A 777 -0.73 21.17 -38.94
C LEU A 777 -0.68 22.54 -39.65
N GLU A 778 -0.80 22.61 -40.97
CA GLU A 778 -0.97 23.83 -41.74
C GLU A 778 -2.42 24.31 -41.83
N ASN A 779 -3.42 23.44 -41.44
CA ASN A 779 -4.82 23.79 -41.52
C ASN A 779 -5.24 24.62 -40.29
N GLU A 780 -5.51 25.91 -40.51
CA GLU A 780 -5.93 26.85 -39.47
C GLU A 780 -7.20 26.40 -38.73
N ASP A 781 -8.14 25.80 -39.44
CA ASP A 781 -9.38 25.26 -38.85
C ASP A 781 -9.12 24.09 -37.89
N PHE A 782 -8.14 23.26 -38.20
CA PHE A 782 -7.72 22.17 -37.32
C PHE A 782 -7.02 22.73 -36.09
N LEU A 783 -6.09 23.66 -36.23
CA LEU A 783 -5.34 24.28 -35.12
C LEU A 783 -6.27 25.06 -34.16
N GLN A 784 -7.36 25.64 -34.67
CA GLN A 784 -8.29 26.42 -33.85
C GLN A 784 -9.38 25.56 -33.18
N LYS A 785 -9.78 24.46 -33.78
CA LYS A 785 -10.94 23.66 -33.34
C LYS A 785 -10.57 22.36 -32.64
N ALA A 786 -9.38 21.81 -32.85
CA ALA A 786 -8.94 20.59 -32.20
C ALA A 786 -8.41 20.87 -30.77
N PRO A 787 -8.65 19.96 -29.81
CA PRO A 787 -8.04 20.03 -28.47
C PRO A 787 -6.50 20.13 -28.59
N GLN A 788 -5.88 20.90 -27.71
CA GLN A 788 -4.42 21.16 -27.74
C GLN A 788 -3.59 19.85 -27.71
N GLU A 789 -4.06 18.88 -26.92
CA GLU A 789 -3.45 17.55 -26.84
C GLU A 789 -3.42 16.80 -28.17
N ILE A 790 -4.46 16.93 -29.01
CA ILE A 790 -4.50 16.30 -30.35
C ILE A 790 -3.54 17.01 -31.31
N VAL A 791 -3.43 18.32 -31.20
CA VAL A 791 -2.47 19.11 -32.03
C VAL A 791 -1.04 18.75 -31.65
N GLU A 792 -0.74 18.62 -30.36
CA GLU A 792 0.58 18.23 -29.83
C GLU A 792 0.97 16.82 -30.28
N ARG A 793 0.04 15.88 -30.17
CA ARG A 793 0.21 14.50 -30.64
C ARG A 793 0.45 14.41 -32.17
N GLU A 794 -0.16 15.28 -32.97
CA GLU A 794 0.09 15.31 -34.41
C GLU A 794 1.47 15.93 -34.73
N ARG A 795 1.95 16.90 -33.92
CA ARG A 795 3.31 17.44 -34.01
C ARG A 795 4.38 16.40 -33.69
N GLU A 796 4.18 15.62 -32.63
CA GLU A 796 5.05 14.51 -32.24
C GLU A 796 5.13 13.45 -33.35
N LYS A 797 3.99 13.11 -33.97
CA LYS A 797 3.97 12.20 -35.12
C LYS A 797 4.75 12.73 -36.30
N ALA A 798 4.60 14.01 -36.64
CA ALA A 798 5.35 14.62 -37.74
C ALA A 798 6.86 14.63 -37.46
N ALA A 799 7.24 14.92 -36.20
CA ALA A 799 8.64 14.87 -35.79
C ALA A 799 9.21 13.44 -35.89
N SER A 800 8.47 12.45 -35.40
CA SER A 800 8.86 11.04 -35.49
C SER A 800 9.01 10.55 -36.95
N PHE A 801 8.08 10.90 -37.83
CA PHE A 801 8.20 10.54 -39.26
C PHE A 801 9.40 11.20 -39.95
N ARG A 802 9.74 12.42 -39.55
CA ARG A 802 10.92 13.13 -40.07
C ARG A 802 12.22 12.45 -39.66
N GLU A 803 12.33 12.13 -38.36
CA GLU A 803 13.48 11.40 -37.82
C GLU A 803 13.63 10.00 -38.44
N GLN A 804 12.53 9.27 -38.58
CA GLN A 804 12.57 7.96 -39.26
C GLN A 804 13.00 8.05 -40.70
N ARG A 805 12.52 9.06 -41.45
CA ARG A 805 12.93 9.29 -42.82
C ARG A 805 14.44 9.59 -42.92
N GLU A 806 14.94 10.49 -42.09
CA GLU A 806 16.37 10.86 -42.06
C GLU A 806 17.26 9.64 -41.82
N LYS A 807 16.90 8.80 -40.82
CA LYS A 807 17.59 7.53 -40.55
C LYS A 807 17.57 6.55 -41.74
N LEU A 808 16.47 6.47 -42.49
CA LEU A 808 16.44 5.64 -43.70
C LEU A 808 17.24 6.22 -44.87
N GLU A 809 17.27 7.55 -45.01
CA GLU A 809 18.12 8.24 -46.00
C GLU A 809 19.62 8.00 -45.71
N GLU A 810 20.04 8.07 -44.43
CA GLU A 810 21.41 7.71 -44.01
C GLU A 810 21.77 6.27 -44.37
N LYS A 811 20.82 5.32 -44.17
CA LYS A 811 21.04 3.92 -44.57
C LYS A 811 21.19 3.75 -46.08
N VAL A 812 20.37 4.42 -46.87
CA VAL A 812 20.49 4.35 -48.34
C VAL A 812 21.86 4.89 -48.79
N ASN A 813 22.33 6.00 -48.19
CA ASN A 813 23.64 6.57 -48.47
C ASN A 813 24.78 5.59 -48.07
N ALA A 814 24.67 4.94 -46.89
CA ALA A 814 25.64 3.92 -46.43
C ALA A 814 25.73 2.72 -47.42
N LEU A 815 24.60 2.33 -48.02
CA LEU A 815 24.61 1.28 -49.05
C LEU A 815 25.13 1.72 -50.44
N GLU A 816 25.33 3.01 -50.65
CA GLU A 816 25.90 3.58 -51.91
C GLU A 816 27.41 3.68 -51.86
N GLY A 817 28.05 3.50 -50.69
CA GLY A 817 29.51 3.55 -50.57
C GLY A 817 30.13 4.94 -50.78
N VAL A 818 29.41 5.98 -50.30
CA VAL A 818 29.87 7.39 -50.38
C VAL A 818 30.70 7.77 -49.16
#